data_03b9f3e7ff19cb2d7ce7fedd39264d67
#
_entry.id   03b9f3e7ff19cb2d7ce7fedd39264d67
#
_cell.length_a   1.000
_cell.length_b   1.000
_cell.length_c   1.000
_cell.angle_alpha   90.00
_cell.angle_beta   90.00
_cell.angle_gamma   90.00
#
_symmetry.space_group_name_H-M   'P 1'
#
loop_
_entity.id
_entity.type
_entity.pdbx_description
1 polymer ?
#
loop_
_entity_poly.entity_id
_entity_poly.type
_entity_poly.pdbx_seq_one_letter_code
_entity_poly.pdbx_strand_id
1 'polypeptide(L)'
;MKLQHNALFIVILLLFSCKNDEKIPIAQKDTALINYINPFIGTGGHGHTYPGATMPFGMMQLSPDTRLDGWDGCSGYHYSDEYIYGFSHTHLSGTGVSDYGDILLMPTNEVNFNNGSNGEKGYRAHFSHDNEIAEAGYYKVHLDSTNIDVELTVSERSGMHKYTFPSAENQVVMLDLEHRDKLLSGEINVISATEISGHRHSEAWATNQKLFYHIKFSHPLKNNTLTQNEAQTIAGLEIDNPNNEPVYIKIGISAVDVEGAKKNLEQEIGQKSFEEVKKIAQDAWEQQLEKIVIESDDADYKTNFYTALYHTMIAPNLYQDVDGRYRDMDLEIHESKEHTHYTVFSLWDTYRAAHPLYTIIEQERTNDFIKTFIKKYESGGIMPIWDLSANYTGCMIGYHAVPVIADAYLKGIREYDVEKAFEAMKHSATRDKLGLKDYKALGFIPVEKESESVSKTLEYAYDDWTIAQMAKAMGKTDDYETYIKRAQYYKNVFDPETQFMRGRFRNTWFSPFDPYEVNFNYTEANSWQYSFYVPQDVSGFIDLLGGKDKLEAQLDKLFTAKQETSGRNQADITGLIGQYAHGNEPSHHMAYLYNFINKPAKTQEYVHQILTTLYKNEPDGVSGNEDCGQMSAWYVLSSLGFYSVTPGSNEYIIGTPLFDKATINLENGKTFTIAAKNLSKENMYIKSAKLNGKNYTKTFITHEAIMNGGSLVFEMTNTPSDWGTKDADIPVTEIKDHKIVPPPFIAKGDIAFKGETEVTLSMPNTPAEIFYSINDSEFKMFEKSIKISDACKLTVYATDGYGNESPKITTEFFKINPNLKIKLDTEYANQYNAGGNNALIDGILGTEDFRTGTWQGYFDTDVIATVDLGKVKPINTIQVNFLEDQKSWIFLPTEVECYVSDNPNRFYKSLPKQTFDTTEPKEGAHIKNITFDMKGYSARYVKIVAKKLGVLPEWHLGYQHDGRSWLFVDEIEIK
;
A
#
# COMPACT_ATOMS: atom_id res chain seq x y z
N MET A 1 -28.77 -83.82 37.67
CA MET A 1 -29.13 -82.56 38.38
C MET A 1 -28.04 -81.52 38.15
N LYS A 2 -27.97 -80.96 36.96
CA LYS A 2 -27.10 -79.87 36.47
C LYS A 2 -27.38 -79.58 34.97
N LEU A 3 -28.53 -79.06 34.71
CA LEU A 3 -28.85 -78.57 33.31
C LEU A 3 -30.11 -77.72 33.33
N GLN A 4 -30.19 -76.70 34.14
CA GLN A 4 -31.35 -75.79 34.12
C GLN A 4 -30.99 -74.29 34.48
N HIS A 5 -29.74 -73.92 34.56
CA HIS A 5 -29.36 -72.47 34.87
C HIS A 5 -28.73 -71.66 33.71
N ASN A 6 -28.50 -72.31 32.57
CA ASN A 6 -27.87 -71.60 31.45
C ASN A 6 -28.82 -71.08 30.36
N ALA A 7 -30.14 -71.33 30.48
CA ALA A 7 -31.12 -70.86 29.49
C ALA A 7 -31.75 -69.49 29.85
N LEU A 8 -31.60 -69.03 31.08
CA LEU A 8 -32.21 -67.76 31.55
C LEU A 8 -31.29 -66.55 31.34
N PHE A 9 -29.95 -66.79 31.16
CA PHE A 9 -29.00 -65.70 30.95
C PHE A 9 -28.86 -65.27 29.46
N ILE A 10 -29.24 -66.10 28.52
CA ILE A 10 -29.20 -65.80 27.06
C ILE A 10 -30.47 -65.04 26.61
N VAL A 11 -31.59 -65.16 27.30
CA VAL A 11 -32.81 -64.43 26.96
C VAL A 11 -32.81 -62.97 27.47
N ILE A 12 -32.06 -62.66 28.53
CA ILE A 12 -31.91 -61.28 29.02
C ILE A 12 -30.95 -60.44 28.19
N LEU A 13 -29.98 -61.08 27.46
CA LEU A 13 -29.05 -60.38 26.55
C LEU A 13 -29.66 -60.03 25.17
N LEU A 14 -30.83 -60.60 24.82
CA LEU A 14 -31.51 -60.35 23.55
C LEU A 14 -32.64 -59.31 23.62
N LEU A 15 -32.93 -58.75 24.82
CA LEU A 15 -33.95 -57.69 25.02
C LEU A 15 -33.40 -56.28 25.21
N PHE A 16 -32.05 -56.08 25.07
CA PHE A 16 -31.42 -54.75 25.15
C PHE A 16 -30.81 -54.26 23.83
N SER A 17 -31.12 -54.87 22.68
CA SER A 17 -30.61 -54.52 21.37
C SER A 17 -31.74 -54.09 20.43
N CYS A 18 -32.50 -53.10 20.83
CA CYS A 18 -33.33 -52.26 19.93
C CYS A 18 -33.53 -50.87 20.58
N LYS A 19 -32.45 -50.10 20.69
CA LYS A 19 -32.55 -48.66 20.54
C LYS A 19 -32.10 -48.37 19.11
N ASN A 20 -33.01 -47.93 18.31
CA ASN A 20 -32.68 -47.20 17.08
C ASN A 20 -31.79 -46.02 17.47
N ASP A 21 -30.50 -46.14 17.24
CA ASP A 21 -29.69 -44.96 16.98
C ASP A 21 -30.23 -44.41 15.65
N GLU A 22 -31.08 -43.38 15.74
CA GLU A 22 -31.21 -42.44 14.65
C GLU A 22 -29.78 -41.98 14.39
N LYS A 23 -29.15 -42.52 13.32
CA LYS A 23 -28.00 -41.89 12.69
C LYS A 23 -28.50 -40.49 12.36
N ILE A 24 -28.05 -39.49 13.11
CA ILE A 24 -28.05 -38.09 12.65
C ILE A 24 -27.44 -38.17 11.26
N PRO A 25 -28.16 -37.77 10.21
CA PRO A 25 -27.53 -37.70 8.88
C PRO A 25 -26.32 -36.82 9.05
N ILE A 26 -25.12 -37.38 8.79
CA ILE A 26 -23.98 -36.54 8.49
C ILE A 26 -24.45 -35.73 7.31
N ALA A 27 -24.65 -34.42 7.52
CA ALA A 27 -24.98 -33.48 6.44
C ALA A 27 -23.96 -33.78 5.35
N GLN A 28 -24.41 -34.18 4.20
CA GLN A 28 -23.61 -34.40 3.01
C GLN A 28 -22.89 -33.05 2.82
N LYS A 29 -21.57 -33.06 2.72
CA LYS A 29 -20.76 -31.87 2.37
C LYS A 29 -21.13 -31.57 0.92
N ASP A 30 -22.17 -30.73 0.70
CA ASP A 30 -22.90 -30.65 -0.57
C ASP A 30 -22.11 -29.98 -1.68
N THR A 31 -20.97 -29.28 -1.38
CA THR A 31 -20.10 -28.69 -2.40
C THR A 31 -18.73 -28.43 -1.82
N ALA A 32 -17.66 -28.70 -2.57
CA ALA A 32 -16.29 -28.31 -2.20
C ALA A 32 -16.21 -26.78 -2.15
N LEU A 33 -15.50 -26.23 -1.16
CA LEU A 33 -15.42 -24.79 -0.93
C LEU A 33 -14.74 -24.06 -2.08
N ILE A 34 -13.81 -24.71 -2.77
CA ILE A 34 -13.14 -24.16 -3.96
C ILE A 34 -14.13 -23.78 -5.08
N ASN A 35 -15.31 -24.38 -5.14
CA ASN A 35 -16.33 -24.02 -6.15
C ASN A 35 -16.98 -22.65 -5.92
N TYR A 36 -16.73 -22.02 -4.78
CA TYR A 36 -17.17 -20.65 -4.51
C TYR A 36 -16.11 -19.60 -4.85
N ILE A 37 -14.89 -20.00 -5.24
CA ILE A 37 -13.86 -19.03 -5.66
C ILE A 37 -14.17 -18.57 -7.07
N ASN A 38 -14.22 -17.24 -7.26
CA ASN A 38 -14.28 -16.59 -8.56
C ASN A 38 -13.02 -15.71 -8.76
N PRO A 39 -11.95 -16.25 -9.40
CA PRO A 39 -10.69 -15.51 -9.58
C PRO A 39 -10.83 -14.27 -10.48
N PHE A 40 -11.97 -14.06 -11.15
CA PHE A 40 -12.21 -12.84 -11.93
C PHE A 40 -12.57 -11.63 -11.06
N ILE A 41 -12.99 -11.82 -9.80
CA ILE A 41 -13.25 -10.67 -8.90
C ILE A 41 -11.96 -9.87 -8.68
N GLY A 42 -11.99 -8.56 -8.96
CA GLY A 42 -10.85 -7.67 -8.88
C GLY A 42 -9.99 -7.59 -10.16
N THR A 43 -10.32 -8.35 -11.21
CA THR A 43 -9.58 -8.29 -12.50
C THR A 43 -10.08 -7.17 -13.41
N GLY A 44 -11.21 -6.53 -13.07
CA GLY A 44 -11.75 -5.34 -13.75
C GLY A 44 -11.68 -4.12 -12.86
N GLY A 45 -12.03 -2.95 -13.39
CA GLY A 45 -11.91 -1.69 -12.65
C GLY A 45 -10.47 -1.44 -12.19
N HIS A 46 -10.28 -1.28 -10.89
CA HIS A 46 -8.99 -0.94 -10.27
C HIS A 46 -8.54 -1.98 -9.22
N GLY A 47 -9.05 -3.23 -9.29
CA GLY A 47 -8.69 -4.26 -8.31
C GLY A 47 -7.30 -4.85 -8.49
N HIS A 48 -6.77 -4.83 -9.73
CA HIS A 48 -5.44 -5.29 -10.12
C HIS A 48 -5.10 -6.74 -9.73
N THR A 49 -6.11 -7.62 -9.67
CA THR A 49 -5.90 -9.05 -9.49
C THR A 49 -5.75 -9.76 -10.83
N TYR A 50 -5.36 -11.03 -10.84
CA TYR A 50 -5.23 -11.87 -12.02
C TYR A 50 -5.98 -13.20 -11.88
N PRO A 51 -6.51 -13.79 -12.98
CA PRO A 51 -7.35 -14.99 -12.90
C PRO A 51 -6.58 -16.30 -12.99
N GLY A 52 -5.27 -16.27 -13.16
CA GLY A 52 -4.44 -17.44 -13.46
C GLY A 52 -4.28 -18.42 -12.30
N ALA A 53 -3.66 -19.57 -12.59
CA ALA A 53 -3.40 -20.60 -11.62
C ALA A 53 -2.28 -20.19 -10.65
N THR A 54 -2.54 -20.35 -9.34
CA THR A 54 -1.55 -20.16 -8.27
C THR A 54 -1.80 -21.12 -7.12
N MET A 55 -0.77 -21.43 -6.34
CA MET A 55 -0.87 -22.16 -5.06
C MET A 55 -1.04 -21.17 -3.90
N PRO A 56 -1.59 -21.59 -2.76
CA PRO A 56 -1.56 -20.74 -1.56
C PRO A 56 -0.13 -20.28 -1.23
N PHE A 57 0.09 -18.98 -1.21
CA PHE A 57 1.41 -18.35 -0.99
C PHE A 57 2.52 -18.82 -1.95
N GLY A 58 2.16 -19.33 -3.14
CA GLY A 58 3.12 -19.93 -4.08
C GLY A 58 4.05 -18.93 -4.73
N MET A 59 5.21 -19.42 -5.22
CA MET A 59 6.17 -18.66 -6.02
C MET A 59 5.73 -18.57 -7.49
N MET A 60 4.97 -19.56 -7.96
CA MET A 60 4.48 -19.65 -9.34
C MET A 60 3.09 -19.02 -9.44
N GLN A 61 2.96 -17.94 -10.23
CA GLN A 61 1.69 -17.34 -10.60
C GLN A 61 1.58 -17.40 -12.13
N LEU A 62 0.93 -18.48 -12.62
CA LEU A 62 0.82 -18.76 -14.05
C LEU A 62 -0.50 -18.23 -14.59
N SER A 63 -0.46 -17.09 -15.28
CA SER A 63 -1.65 -16.34 -15.69
C SER A 63 -1.51 -15.81 -17.13
N PRO A 64 -2.64 -15.57 -17.83
CA PRO A 64 -2.62 -14.82 -19.07
C PRO A 64 -2.21 -13.36 -18.85
N ASP A 65 -1.49 -12.81 -19.83
CA ASP A 65 -1.19 -11.38 -19.95
C ASP A 65 -2.01 -10.77 -21.08
N THR A 66 -2.86 -9.79 -20.75
CA THR A 66 -3.73 -9.10 -21.71
C THR A 66 -3.36 -7.62 -21.88
N ARG A 67 -2.58 -7.05 -20.92
CA ARG A 67 -2.20 -5.64 -20.90
C ARG A 67 -0.73 -5.47 -20.56
N LEU A 68 -0.02 -4.65 -21.34
CA LEU A 68 1.43 -4.48 -21.24
C LEU A 68 1.83 -3.28 -20.39
N ASP A 69 0.96 -2.27 -20.29
CA ASP A 69 1.22 -0.98 -19.67
C ASP A 69 -0.05 -0.39 -19.05
N GLY A 70 0.11 0.79 -18.45
CA GLY A 70 -0.97 1.52 -17.80
C GLY A 70 -1.23 1.04 -16.36
N TRP A 71 -1.90 1.91 -15.60
CA TRP A 71 -2.17 1.64 -14.18
C TRP A 71 -3.04 0.39 -13.98
N ASP A 72 -4.11 0.22 -14.74
CA ASP A 72 -4.97 -0.97 -14.66
C ASP A 72 -4.32 -2.24 -15.24
N GLY A 73 -3.12 -2.15 -15.79
CA GLY A 73 -2.32 -3.26 -16.29
C GLY A 73 -1.33 -3.85 -15.28
N CYS A 74 -1.32 -3.38 -14.03
CA CYS A 74 -0.30 -3.75 -13.04
C CYS A 74 -0.15 -5.26 -12.83
N SER A 75 -1.26 -6.00 -12.80
CA SER A 75 -1.25 -7.48 -12.66
C SER A 75 -0.97 -8.24 -13.96
N GLY A 76 -0.85 -7.57 -15.12
CA GLY A 76 -0.71 -8.22 -16.44
C GLY A 76 -2.04 -8.55 -17.11
N TYR A 77 -3.13 -8.68 -16.38
CA TYR A 77 -4.46 -9.00 -16.90
C TYR A 77 -5.47 -7.91 -16.55
N HIS A 78 -6.37 -7.61 -17.49
CA HIS A 78 -7.55 -6.81 -17.20
C HIS A 78 -8.77 -7.36 -17.94
N TYR A 79 -9.90 -7.55 -17.24
CA TYR A 79 -11.10 -8.21 -17.76
C TYR A 79 -11.72 -7.53 -18.97
N SER A 80 -11.47 -6.26 -19.24
CA SER A 80 -12.00 -5.56 -20.42
C SER A 80 -11.23 -5.80 -21.72
N ASP A 81 -10.12 -6.55 -21.66
CA ASP A 81 -9.25 -6.76 -22.81
C ASP A 81 -9.73 -7.93 -23.67
N GLU A 82 -9.44 -7.88 -24.98
CA GLU A 82 -9.87 -8.87 -25.98
C GLU A 82 -8.69 -9.67 -26.59
N TYR A 83 -7.45 -9.41 -26.16
CA TYR A 83 -6.25 -10.07 -26.68
C TYR A 83 -5.37 -10.58 -25.54
N ILE A 84 -4.91 -11.82 -25.68
CA ILE A 84 -3.86 -12.41 -24.84
C ILE A 84 -2.54 -12.34 -25.60
N TYR A 85 -1.50 -11.76 -24.95
CA TYR A 85 -0.13 -11.74 -25.44
C TYR A 85 0.62 -13.02 -25.15
N GLY A 86 0.23 -13.75 -24.11
CA GLY A 86 0.78 -15.03 -23.70
C GLY A 86 0.48 -15.32 -22.25
N PHE A 87 1.24 -16.23 -21.68
CA PHE A 87 1.08 -16.75 -20.31
C PHE A 87 2.43 -16.65 -19.61
N SER A 88 2.58 -15.68 -18.71
CA SER A 88 3.79 -15.51 -17.93
C SER A 88 3.68 -16.24 -16.58
N HIS A 89 4.80 -16.35 -15.86
CA HIS A 89 4.94 -17.25 -14.72
C HIS A 89 5.03 -16.55 -13.37
N THR A 90 5.03 -15.22 -13.40
CA THR A 90 5.01 -14.39 -12.20
C THR A 90 4.03 -13.22 -12.39
N HIS A 91 3.20 -12.94 -11.38
CA HIS A 91 2.23 -11.84 -11.39
C HIS A 91 2.12 -11.26 -9.99
N LEU A 92 1.97 -9.93 -9.89
CA LEU A 92 1.58 -9.27 -8.65
C LEU A 92 0.04 -9.24 -8.54
N SER A 93 -0.48 -9.34 -7.34
CA SER A 93 -1.92 -9.27 -7.08
C SER A 93 -2.26 -8.02 -6.29
N GLY A 94 -3.08 -7.16 -6.88
CA GLY A 94 -3.65 -5.99 -6.20
C GLY A 94 -2.73 -4.80 -6.07
N THR A 95 -1.57 -4.76 -6.72
CA THR A 95 -0.62 -3.65 -6.57
C THR A 95 -0.92 -2.50 -7.50
N GLY A 96 -0.67 -1.26 -7.04
CA GLY A 96 -0.76 -0.04 -7.86
C GLY A 96 0.46 0.24 -8.73
N VAL A 97 1.47 -0.63 -8.72
CA VAL A 97 2.69 -0.53 -9.55
C VAL A 97 2.93 -1.86 -10.25
N SER A 98 3.30 -1.78 -11.54
CA SER A 98 3.59 -2.94 -12.36
C SER A 98 4.99 -3.48 -12.09
N ASP A 99 5.09 -4.80 -11.94
CA ASP A 99 6.34 -5.58 -11.97
C ASP A 99 5.97 -7.04 -12.29
N TYR A 100 6.98 -7.92 -12.48
CA TYR A 100 6.78 -9.32 -12.85
C TYR A 100 6.36 -9.48 -14.33
N GLY A 101 5.61 -10.54 -14.67
CA GLY A 101 5.32 -10.90 -16.06
C GLY A 101 6.49 -11.63 -16.71
N ASP A 102 7.20 -12.44 -15.93
CA ASP A 102 8.45 -13.10 -16.36
C ASP A 102 8.19 -14.34 -17.19
N ILE A 103 9.04 -14.53 -18.20
CA ILE A 103 9.14 -15.78 -18.99
C ILE A 103 7.81 -16.12 -19.66
N LEU A 104 7.44 -15.32 -20.65
CA LEU A 104 6.16 -15.51 -21.36
C LEU A 104 6.25 -16.70 -22.32
N LEU A 105 5.23 -17.59 -22.29
CA LEU A 105 4.99 -18.60 -23.31
C LEU A 105 3.68 -18.33 -24.05
N MET A 106 3.71 -18.35 -25.40
CA MET A 106 2.51 -18.17 -26.22
C MET A 106 2.42 -19.22 -27.32
N PRO A 107 1.40 -20.12 -27.32
CA PRO A 107 1.18 -21.07 -28.39
C PRO A 107 0.61 -20.34 -29.63
N THR A 108 1.17 -20.63 -30.80
CA THR A 108 0.80 -19.99 -32.07
C THR A 108 0.99 -20.93 -33.25
N ASN A 109 0.60 -20.48 -34.45
CA ASN A 109 0.72 -21.27 -35.68
C ASN A 109 1.88 -20.83 -36.56
N GLU A 110 2.67 -19.85 -36.16
CA GLU A 110 3.85 -19.36 -36.90
C GLU A 110 4.85 -18.69 -35.95
N VAL A 111 6.11 -18.68 -36.35
CA VAL A 111 7.13 -17.89 -35.64
C VAL A 111 6.96 -16.43 -36.04
N ASN A 112 6.73 -15.57 -35.05
CA ASN A 112 6.67 -14.12 -35.21
C ASN A 112 7.26 -13.45 -33.97
N PHE A 113 8.21 -12.55 -34.14
CA PHE A 113 8.86 -11.85 -33.01
C PHE A 113 8.15 -10.56 -32.61
N ASN A 114 7.12 -10.12 -33.37
CA ASN A 114 6.27 -9.01 -32.98
C ASN A 114 5.12 -9.54 -32.10
N ASN A 115 4.90 -8.93 -30.94
CA ASN A 115 3.78 -9.29 -30.07
C ASN A 115 2.43 -8.73 -30.58
N GLY A 116 2.44 -7.76 -31.49
CA GLY A 116 1.22 -7.16 -32.06
C GLY A 116 0.67 -5.95 -31.32
N SER A 117 1.33 -5.47 -30.25
CA SER A 117 0.89 -4.27 -29.50
C SER A 117 0.93 -2.99 -30.32
N ASN A 118 1.80 -2.94 -31.32
CA ASN A 118 1.96 -1.82 -32.25
C ASN A 118 0.85 -1.75 -33.35
N GLY A 119 -0.15 -2.65 -33.29
CA GLY A 119 -1.22 -2.74 -34.29
C GLY A 119 -0.86 -3.52 -35.55
N GLU A 120 0.37 -4.01 -35.69
CA GLU A 120 0.78 -4.92 -36.77
C GLU A 120 0.43 -6.38 -36.41
N LYS A 121 0.57 -7.28 -37.38
CA LYS A 121 0.40 -8.71 -37.14
C LYS A 121 1.48 -9.19 -36.17
N GLY A 122 1.06 -9.76 -35.06
CA GLY A 122 1.94 -10.31 -34.02
C GLY A 122 1.50 -11.69 -33.58
N TYR A 123 2.12 -12.20 -32.51
CA TYR A 123 1.76 -13.50 -31.92
C TYR A 123 0.59 -13.44 -30.95
N ARG A 124 0.15 -12.23 -30.47
CA ARG A 124 -1.04 -12.15 -29.60
C ARG A 124 -2.27 -12.74 -30.28
N ALA A 125 -3.16 -13.30 -29.50
CA ALA A 125 -4.39 -13.90 -29.99
C ALA A 125 -5.63 -13.27 -29.39
N HIS A 126 -6.67 -13.08 -30.18
CA HIS A 126 -8.00 -12.74 -29.73
C HIS A 126 -8.63 -13.88 -28.96
N PHE A 127 -9.37 -13.58 -27.89
CA PHE A 127 -10.13 -14.52 -27.07
C PHE A 127 -11.48 -13.93 -26.67
N SER A 128 -12.34 -14.77 -26.10
CA SER A 128 -13.63 -14.37 -25.55
C SER A 128 -13.79 -14.93 -24.14
N HIS A 129 -14.30 -14.12 -23.22
CA HIS A 129 -14.65 -14.56 -21.87
C HIS A 129 -15.70 -15.68 -21.83
N ASP A 130 -16.50 -15.87 -22.90
CA ASP A 130 -17.43 -17.01 -23.03
C ASP A 130 -16.69 -18.35 -23.10
N ASN A 131 -15.41 -18.35 -23.49
CA ASN A 131 -14.53 -19.49 -23.61
C ASN A 131 -13.37 -19.50 -22.61
N GLU A 132 -13.48 -18.72 -21.54
CA GLU A 132 -12.48 -18.56 -20.49
C GLU A 132 -13.01 -19.16 -19.17
N ILE A 133 -12.16 -19.91 -18.47
CA ILE A 133 -12.48 -20.52 -17.16
C ILE A 133 -11.31 -20.27 -16.23
N ALA A 134 -11.60 -19.73 -15.04
CA ALA A 134 -10.66 -19.59 -13.94
C ALA A 134 -11.20 -20.31 -12.70
N GLU A 135 -10.38 -21.16 -12.10
CA GLU A 135 -10.66 -21.89 -10.87
C GLU A 135 -9.42 -21.83 -9.97
N ALA A 136 -9.56 -22.07 -8.69
CA ALA A 136 -8.39 -22.18 -7.80
C ALA A 136 -7.39 -23.23 -8.33
N GLY A 137 -6.16 -22.80 -8.63
CA GLY A 137 -5.09 -23.64 -9.16
C GLY A 137 -5.26 -24.10 -10.61
N TYR A 138 -6.20 -23.55 -11.36
CA TYR A 138 -6.43 -23.89 -12.75
C TYR A 138 -6.98 -22.73 -13.57
N TYR A 139 -6.50 -22.64 -14.84
CA TYR A 139 -7.01 -21.69 -15.81
C TYR A 139 -7.15 -22.36 -17.18
N LYS A 140 -8.15 -21.94 -17.96
CA LYS A 140 -8.38 -22.41 -19.33
C LYS A 140 -8.90 -21.30 -20.21
N VAL A 141 -8.45 -21.25 -21.48
CA VAL A 141 -8.98 -20.33 -22.50
C VAL A 141 -8.87 -20.93 -23.88
N HIS A 142 -9.79 -20.56 -24.78
CA HIS A 142 -9.68 -20.79 -26.22
C HIS A 142 -9.17 -19.54 -26.93
N LEU A 143 -8.08 -19.69 -27.70
CA LEU A 143 -7.50 -18.62 -28.49
C LEU A 143 -8.14 -18.57 -29.88
N ASP A 144 -9.09 -17.67 -30.11
CA ASP A 144 -9.91 -17.59 -31.32
C ASP A 144 -9.07 -17.43 -32.60
N SER A 145 -8.03 -16.56 -32.55
CA SER A 145 -7.20 -16.25 -33.74
C SER A 145 -6.40 -17.45 -34.24
N THR A 146 -6.04 -18.38 -33.38
CA THR A 146 -5.16 -19.54 -33.67
C THR A 146 -5.88 -20.85 -33.56
N ASN A 147 -7.10 -20.87 -33.01
CA ASN A 147 -7.90 -22.04 -32.70
C ASN A 147 -7.15 -23.07 -31.83
N ILE A 148 -6.49 -22.54 -30.75
CA ILE A 148 -5.72 -23.35 -29.81
C ILE A 148 -6.39 -23.28 -28.44
N ASP A 149 -6.62 -24.46 -27.81
CA ASP A 149 -7.01 -24.51 -26.42
C ASP A 149 -5.78 -24.51 -25.52
N VAL A 150 -5.81 -23.66 -24.48
CA VAL A 150 -4.78 -23.52 -23.46
C VAL A 150 -5.36 -23.90 -22.10
N GLU A 151 -4.69 -24.79 -21.38
CA GLU A 151 -4.99 -25.13 -20.00
C GLU A 151 -3.72 -24.98 -19.15
N LEU A 152 -3.86 -24.41 -17.95
CA LEU A 152 -2.76 -24.11 -17.03
C LEU A 152 -3.04 -24.65 -15.64
N THR A 153 -2.00 -25.17 -14.98
CA THR A 153 -2.05 -25.54 -13.55
C THR A 153 -0.65 -25.42 -12.93
N VAL A 154 -0.56 -25.44 -11.60
CA VAL A 154 0.67 -25.10 -10.88
C VAL A 154 0.94 -26.02 -9.69
N SER A 155 2.21 -26.06 -9.28
CA SER A 155 2.66 -26.35 -7.92
C SER A 155 3.27 -25.09 -7.30
N GLU A 156 3.90 -25.18 -6.13
CA GLU A 156 4.41 -24.00 -5.42
C GLU A 156 5.45 -23.21 -6.22
N ARG A 157 6.35 -23.88 -6.97
CA ARG A 157 7.48 -23.28 -7.71
C ARG A 157 7.51 -23.68 -9.19
N SER A 158 6.51 -24.40 -9.64
CA SER A 158 6.51 -24.96 -10.99
C SER A 158 5.13 -24.88 -11.62
N GLY A 159 5.09 -24.68 -12.95
CA GLY A 159 3.87 -24.58 -13.72
C GLY A 159 3.76 -25.70 -14.78
N MET A 160 2.55 -25.98 -15.21
CA MET A 160 2.26 -26.92 -16.28
C MET A 160 1.23 -26.33 -17.24
N HIS A 161 1.62 -26.28 -18.53
CA HIS A 161 0.75 -25.91 -19.64
C HIS A 161 0.31 -27.16 -20.38
N LYS A 162 -0.91 -27.11 -20.94
CA LYS A 162 -1.42 -28.09 -21.88
C LYS A 162 -2.00 -27.34 -23.07
N TYR A 163 -1.43 -27.54 -24.25
CA TYR A 163 -1.88 -26.92 -25.48
C TYR A 163 -2.48 -27.95 -26.41
N THR A 164 -3.69 -27.69 -26.92
CA THR A 164 -4.35 -28.50 -27.93
C THR A 164 -4.40 -27.72 -29.23
N PHE A 165 -3.54 -28.10 -30.18
CA PHE A 165 -3.44 -27.44 -31.47
C PHE A 165 -4.50 -27.98 -32.44
N PRO A 166 -4.97 -27.18 -33.40
CA PRO A 166 -5.99 -27.61 -34.38
C PRO A 166 -5.48 -28.66 -35.37
N SER A 167 -4.17 -28.76 -35.61
CA SER A 167 -3.54 -29.68 -36.55
C SER A 167 -2.11 -30.02 -36.16
N ALA A 168 -1.55 -31.06 -36.75
CA ALA A 168 -0.14 -31.45 -36.60
C ALA A 168 0.85 -30.48 -37.30
N GLU A 169 0.34 -29.62 -38.17
CA GLU A 169 1.15 -28.66 -38.90
C GLU A 169 1.28 -27.33 -38.13
N ASN A 170 2.46 -26.75 -38.17
CA ASN A 170 2.71 -25.41 -37.62
C ASN A 170 2.41 -25.27 -36.12
N GLN A 171 2.82 -26.22 -35.31
CA GLN A 171 2.74 -26.12 -33.85
C GLN A 171 3.98 -25.36 -33.34
N VAL A 172 3.76 -24.14 -32.88
CA VAL A 172 4.81 -23.25 -32.42
C VAL A 172 4.48 -22.76 -31.02
N VAL A 173 5.48 -22.60 -30.16
CA VAL A 173 5.38 -21.90 -28.89
C VAL A 173 6.41 -20.77 -28.92
N MET A 174 5.96 -19.54 -28.79
CA MET A 174 6.87 -18.40 -28.62
C MET A 174 7.31 -18.36 -27.15
N LEU A 175 8.59 -18.19 -26.92
CA LEU A 175 9.18 -17.85 -25.63
C LEU A 175 9.70 -16.43 -25.71
N ASP A 176 9.18 -15.53 -24.91
CA ASP A 176 9.55 -14.12 -24.89
C ASP A 176 10.06 -13.71 -23.49
N LEU A 177 11.32 -13.24 -23.44
CA LEU A 177 11.95 -12.70 -22.23
C LEU A 177 11.89 -11.17 -22.18
N GLU A 178 11.40 -10.50 -23.26
CA GLU A 178 11.25 -9.05 -23.35
C GLU A 178 9.82 -8.56 -23.07
N HIS A 179 8.91 -9.47 -22.73
CA HIS A 179 7.47 -9.24 -22.66
C HIS A 179 7.05 -8.03 -21.85
N ARG A 180 7.57 -7.90 -20.63
CA ARG A 180 7.32 -6.78 -19.70
C ARG A 180 8.61 -6.32 -19.08
N ASP A 181 8.61 -5.07 -18.61
CA ASP A 181 9.71 -4.46 -17.90
C ASP A 181 11.02 -4.38 -18.71
N LYS A 182 11.98 -3.65 -18.22
CA LYS A 182 13.29 -3.53 -18.87
C LYS A 182 14.12 -4.78 -18.65
N LEU A 183 14.38 -5.49 -19.73
CA LEU A 183 15.31 -6.64 -19.70
C LEU A 183 16.75 -6.16 -19.47
N LEU A 184 17.39 -6.63 -18.40
CA LEU A 184 18.81 -6.41 -18.12
C LEU A 184 19.70 -7.49 -18.74
N SER A 185 19.25 -8.76 -18.68
CA SER A 185 19.92 -9.92 -19.25
C SER A 185 18.91 -11.05 -19.44
N GLY A 186 18.99 -11.73 -20.57
CA GLY A 186 18.19 -12.93 -20.87
C GLY A 186 19.02 -13.98 -21.57
N GLU A 187 18.72 -15.26 -21.30
CA GLU A 187 19.42 -16.38 -21.92
C GLU A 187 18.46 -17.53 -22.19
N ILE A 188 18.53 -18.12 -23.39
CA ILE A 188 17.76 -19.29 -23.81
C ILE A 188 18.73 -20.38 -24.31
N ASN A 189 18.88 -21.45 -23.56
CA ASN A 189 19.80 -22.57 -23.85
C ASN A 189 19.02 -23.83 -24.18
N VAL A 190 19.31 -24.43 -25.32
CA VAL A 190 18.84 -25.79 -25.67
C VAL A 190 19.70 -26.83 -24.94
N ILE A 191 19.10 -27.57 -24.02
CA ILE A 191 19.75 -28.63 -23.23
C ILE A 191 19.64 -29.97 -23.94
N SER A 192 18.46 -30.24 -24.51
CA SER A 192 18.18 -31.49 -25.27
C SER A 192 17.05 -31.23 -26.29
N ALA A 193 16.65 -32.27 -27.00
CA ALA A 193 15.49 -32.19 -27.90
C ALA A 193 14.17 -31.78 -27.20
N THR A 194 14.08 -31.96 -25.88
CA THR A 194 12.86 -31.73 -25.10
C THR A 194 13.08 -30.82 -23.89
N GLU A 195 14.27 -30.22 -23.76
CA GLU A 195 14.58 -29.38 -22.60
C GLU A 195 15.29 -28.10 -23.00
N ILE A 196 14.85 -26.98 -22.43
CA ILE A 196 15.52 -25.67 -22.50
C ILE A 196 15.64 -25.11 -21.09
N SER A 197 16.63 -24.22 -20.90
CA SER A 197 16.80 -23.50 -19.66
C SER A 197 17.40 -22.13 -19.92
N GLY A 198 17.35 -21.25 -18.92
CA GLY A 198 17.93 -19.93 -19.03
C GLY A 198 17.61 -19.07 -17.83
N HIS A 199 17.73 -17.76 -18.06
CA HIS A 199 17.40 -16.76 -17.06
C HIS A 199 16.76 -15.52 -17.69
N ARG A 200 16.04 -14.78 -16.86
CA ARG A 200 15.59 -13.42 -17.13
C ARG A 200 15.96 -12.55 -15.93
N HIS A 201 16.79 -11.52 -16.16
CA HIS A 201 17.05 -10.47 -15.20
C HIS A 201 16.42 -9.17 -15.69
N SER A 202 15.70 -8.50 -14.84
CA SER A 202 14.89 -7.33 -15.21
C SER A 202 15.02 -6.19 -14.22
N GLU A 203 14.62 -5.02 -14.67
CA GLU A 203 14.53 -3.79 -13.90
C GLU A 203 13.15 -3.16 -14.11
N ALA A 204 12.42 -3.03 -13.02
CA ALA A 204 11.21 -2.25 -12.90
C ALA A 204 11.12 -1.67 -11.49
N TRP A 205 10.09 -1.96 -10.74
CA TRP A 205 9.98 -1.63 -9.32
C TRP A 205 11.05 -2.35 -8.48
N ALA A 206 11.24 -3.64 -8.72
CA ALA A 206 12.46 -4.34 -8.33
C ALA A 206 13.60 -3.95 -9.28
N THR A 207 14.62 -3.26 -8.78
CA THR A 207 15.67 -2.66 -9.63
C THR A 207 16.66 -3.67 -10.18
N ASN A 208 16.68 -4.90 -9.67
CA ASN A 208 17.58 -5.98 -10.10
C ASN A 208 16.96 -7.34 -9.76
N GLN A 209 15.84 -7.65 -10.39
CA GLN A 209 15.20 -8.96 -10.25
C GLN A 209 16.02 -10.02 -11.00
N LYS A 210 16.15 -11.20 -10.39
CA LYS A 210 16.83 -12.34 -10.98
C LYS A 210 15.93 -13.56 -10.95
N LEU A 211 15.59 -14.09 -12.12
CA LEU A 211 14.79 -15.28 -12.25
C LEU A 211 15.44 -16.26 -13.23
N PHE A 212 15.47 -17.52 -12.86
CA PHE A 212 16.01 -18.64 -13.65
C PHE A 212 14.90 -19.62 -13.93
N TYR A 213 14.99 -20.33 -15.07
CA TYR A 213 13.97 -21.29 -15.46
C TYR A 213 14.56 -22.57 -16.06
N HIS A 214 13.78 -23.64 -15.97
CA HIS A 214 14.02 -24.91 -16.64
C HIS A 214 12.69 -25.44 -17.18
N ILE A 215 12.64 -25.70 -18.51
CA ILE A 215 11.42 -26.10 -19.23
C ILE A 215 11.62 -27.50 -19.84
N LYS A 216 10.59 -28.37 -19.70
CA LYS A 216 10.50 -29.70 -20.33
C LYS A 216 9.26 -29.79 -21.21
N PHE A 217 9.45 -30.29 -22.44
CA PHE A 217 8.40 -30.49 -23.42
C PHE A 217 8.04 -31.98 -23.52
N SER A 218 6.76 -32.31 -23.72
CA SER A 218 6.29 -33.66 -23.95
C SER A 218 6.70 -34.19 -25.34
N HIS A 219 6.98 -33.35 -26.30
CA HIS A 219 7.37 -33.64 -27.68
C HIS A 219 8.69 -32.95 -28.01
N PRO A 220 9.52 -33.50 -28.91
CA PRO A 220 10.78 -32.91 -29.27
C PRO A 220 10.60 -31.60 -30.07
N LEU A 221 11.58 -30.72 -29.96
CA LEU A 221 11.73 -29.59 -30.84
C LEU A 221 12.18 -30.03 -32.23
N LYS A 222 11.62 -29.51 -33.30
CA LYS A 222 12.04 -29.80 -34.68
C LYS A 222 13.50 -29.49 -34.87
N ASN A 223 14.25 -30.43 -35.43
CA ASN A 223 15.69 -30.36 -35.72
C ASN A 223 16.57 -30.01 -34.51
N ASN A 224 16.06 -30.08 -33.28
CA ASN A 224 16.71 -29.63 -32.03
C ASN A 224 17.25 -28.20 -32.12
N THR A 225 16.53 -27.29 -32.77
CA THR A 225 16.92 -25.87 -33.00
C THR A 225 15.82 -24.91 -32.62
N LEU A 226 16.20 -23.69 -32.32
CA LEU A 226 15.32 -22.54 -32.08
C LEU A 226 15.47 -21.55 -33.24
N THR A 227 14.40 -20.87 -33.56
CA THR A 227 14.46 -19.65 -34.36
C THR A 227 14.37 -18.47 -33.39
N GLN A 228 15.40 -17.62 -33.35
CA GLN A 228 15.50 -16.50 -32.39
C GLN A 228 15.54 -15.16 -33.11
N ASN A 229 15.12 -14.09 -32.39
CA ASN A 229 15.34 -12.71 -32.82
C ASN A 229 16.85 -12.36 -32.79
N GLU A 230 17.21 -11.16 -33.27
CA GLU A 230 18.63 -10.73 -33.32
C GLU A 230 19.28 -10.65 -31.92
N ALA A 231 18.53 -10.28 -30.88
CA ALA A 231 18.98 -10.20 -29.50
C ALA A 231 19.07 -11.55 -28.81
N GLN A 232 18.53 -12.62 -29.40
CA GLN A 232 18.45 -14.00 -28.83
C GLN A 232 17.65 -14.09 -27.55
N THR A 233 16.70 -13.19 -27.33
CA THR A 233 15.85 -13.06 -26.15
C THR A 233 14.40 -13.46 -26.39
N ILE A 234 14.00 -13.62 -27.67
CA ILE A 234 12.72 -14.17 -28.10
C ILE A 234 12.97 -15.38 -29.01
N ALA A 235 12.29 -16.48 -28.73
CA ALA A 235 12.48 -17.73 -29.50
C ALA A 235 11.15 -18.31 -29.97
N GLY A 236 11.11 -18.78 -31.23
CA GLY A 236 10.08 -19.66 -31.77
C GLY A 236 10.49 -21.12 -31.60
N LEU A 237 9.69 -21.87 -30.86
CA LEU A 237 9.88 -23.27 -30.51
C LEU A 237 8.94 -24.12 -31.38
N GLU A 238 9.43 -24.65 -32.53
CA GLU A 238 8.63 -25.53 -33.38
C GLU A 238 8.59 -26.94 -32.80
N ILE A 239 7.40 -27.50 -32.59
CA ILE A 239 7.18 -28.79 -31.96
C ILE A 239 7.02 -29.86 -33.01
N ASP A 240 7.73 -30.99 -32.86
CA ASP A 240 7.59 -32.19 -33.72
C ASP A 240 6.55 -33.13 -33.12
N ASN A 241 5.29 -32.97 -33.54
CA ASN A 241 4.15 -33.70 -33.03
C ASN A 241 3.26 -34.20 -34.18
N PRO A 242 3.70 -35.20 -34.93
CA PRO A 242 3.00 -35.67 -36.12
C PRO A 242 1.63 -36.32 -35.86
N ASN A 243 1.36 -36.72 -34.62
CA ASN A 243 0.10 -37.35 -34.23
C ASN A 243 -0.95 -36.34 -33.75
N ASN A 244 -0.60 -35.05 -33.65
CA ASN A 244 -1.44 -33.99 -33.10
C ASN A 244 -1.99 -34.30 -31.71
N GLU A 245 -1.14 -34.87 -30.85
CA GLU A 245 -1.46 -35.10 -29.44
C GLU A 245 -1.39 -33.76 -28.65
N PRO A 246 -2.05 -33.62 -27.48
CA PRO A 246 -1.85 -32.44 -26.64
C PRO A 246 -0.37 -32.27 -26.26
N VAL A 247 0.12 -31.03 -26.37
CA VAL A 247 1.49 -30.65 -26.01
C VAL A 247 1.50 -30.23 -24.55
N TYR A 248 2.27 -30.93 -23.74
CA TYR A 248 2.49 -30.54 -22.33
C TYR A 248 3.85 -29.89 -22.19
N ILE A 249 3.86 -28.75 -21.47
CA ILE A 249 5.08 -28.02 -21.11
C ILE A 249 5.11 -27.92 -19.60
N LYS A 250 6.21 -28.31 -19.00
CA LYS A 250 6.48 -28.19 -17.57
C LYS A 250 7.60 -27.19 -17.36
N ILE A 251 7.41 -26.22 -16.47
CA ILE A 251 8.39 -25.21 -16.17
C ILE A 251 8.61 -25.11 -14.67
N GLY A 252 9.87 -25.09 -14.24
CA GLY A 252 10.27 -24.70 -12.89
C GLY A 252 10.95 -23.35 -12.91
N ILE A 253 10.74 -22.54 -11.89
CA ILE A 253 11.40 -21.27 -11.69
C ILE A 253 12.20 -21.24 -10.39
N SER A 254 13.22 -20.39 -10.33
CA SER A 254 14.08 -20.18 -9.15
C SER A 254 14.66 -18.77 -9.15
N ALA A 255 14.78 -18.17 -7.98
CA ALA A 255 15.52 -16.92 -7.79
C ALA A 255 17.04 -17.15 -7.59
N VAL A 256 17.47 -18.41 -7.53
CA VAL A 256 18.85 -18.82 -7.20
C VAL A 256 19.68 -19.10 -8.44
N ASP A 257 19.34 -20.17 -9.15
CA ASP A 257 20.01 -20.61 -10.37
C ASP A 257 19.14 -21.60 -11.19
N VAL A 258 19.63 -21.96 -12.41
CA VAL A 258 18.98 -22.92 -13.31
C VAL A 258 18.85 -24.32 -12.67
N GLU A 259 19.81 -24.73 -11.86
CA GLU A 259 19.76 -26.03 -11.16
C GLU A 259 18.68 -26.04 -10.07
N GLY A 260 18.44 -24.89 -9.40
CA GLY A 260 17.32 -24.69 -8.48
C GLY A 260 15.99 -24.84 -9.21
N ALA A 261 15.81 -24.15 -10.35
CA ALA A 261 14.61 -24.27 -11.19
C ALA A 261 14.34 -25.71 -11.63
N LYS A 262 15.39 -26.42 -12.02
CA LYS A 262 15.29 -27.83 -12.39
C LYS A 262 14.88 -28.72 -11.22
N LYS A 263 15.48 -28.56 -10.04
CA LYS A 263 15.14 -29.32 -8.82
C LYS A 263 13.71 -29.04 -8.39
N ASN A 264 13.25 -27.78 -8.42
CA ASN A 264 11.89 -27.39 -8.13
C ASN A 264 10.92 -28.16 -9.03
N LEU A 265 11.15 -28.15 -10.35
CA LEU A 265 10.35 -28.86 -11.33
C LEU A 265 10.32 -30.38 -11.08
N GLU A 266 11.47 -30.99 -10.86
CA GLU A 266 11.59 -32.46 -10.71
C GLU A 266 10.94 -32.95 -9.41
N GLN A 267 11.08 -32.21 -8.33
CA GLN A 267 10.52 -32.57 -7.02
C GLN A 267 9.01 -32.35 -6.96
N GLU A 268 8.52 -31.26 -7.48
CA GLU A 268 7.11 -30.89 -7.34
C GLU A 268 6.22 -31.51 -8.41
N ILE A 269 6.59 -31.42 -9.67
CA ILE A 269 5.82 -31.94 -10.80
C ILE A 269 6.38 -33.32 -11.27
N GLY A 270 7.69 -33.37 -11.61
CA GLY A 270 8.36 -34.63 -12.02
C GLY A 270 7.57 -35.37 -13.10
N GLN A 271 7.14 -36.59 -12.79
CA GLN A 271 6.38 -37.47 -13.71
C GLN A 271 4.86 -37.33 -13.58
N LYS A 272 4.35 -36.44 -12.72
CA LYS A 272 2.91 -36.27 -12.55
C LYS A 272 2.25 -35.81 -13.86
N SER A 273 1.04 -36.30 -14.09
CA SER A 273 0.18 -35.83 -15.16
C SER A 273 -0.42 -34.44 -14.85
N PHE A 274 -0.98 -33.80 -15.84
CA PHE A 274 -1.65 -32.51 -15.70
C PHE A 274 -2.79 -32.58 -14.67
N GLU A 275 -3.62 -33.59 -14.72
CA GLU A 275 -4.76 -33.79 -13.82
C GLU A 275 -4.32 -34.08 -12.38
N GLU A 276 -3.19 -34.78 -12.18
CA GLU A 276 -2.63 -34.96 -10.83
C GLU A 276 -2.13 -33.65 -10.24
N VAL A 277 -1.45 -32.79 -11.02
CA VAL A 277 -0.99 -31.46 -10.57
C VAL A 277 -2.18 -30.56 -10.26
N LYS A 278 -3.16 -30.48 -11.18
CA LYS A 278 -4.41 -29.73 -10.97
C LYS A 278 -5.09 -30.16 -9.66
N LYS A 279 -5.22 -31.45 -9.43
CA LYS A 279 -5.85 -31.98 -8.23
C LYS A 279 -5.08 -31.57 -6.95
N ILE A 280 -3.75 -31.66 -6.97
CA ILE A 280 -2.92 -31.25 -5.83
C ILE A 280 -3.13 -29.76 -5.50
N ALA A 281 -3.18 -28.90 -6.52
CA ALA A 281 -3.44 -27.48 -6.35
C ALA A 281 -4.83 -27.21 -5.76
N GLN A 282 -5.84 -27.87 -6.30
CA GLN A 282 -7.22 -27.75 -5.81
C GLN A 282 -7.37 -28.29 -4.37
N ASP A 283 -6.74 -29.41 -4.04
CA ASP A 283 -6.78 -29.98 -2.68
C ASP A 283 -6.08 -29.05 -1.67
N ALA A 284 -4.99 -28.37 -2.07
CA ALA A 284 -4.30 -27.41 -1.22
C ALA A 284 -5.18 -26.18 -0.93
N TRP A 285 -5.88 -25.67 -1.94
CA TRP A 285 -6.83 -24.57 -1.75
C TRP A 285 -8.02 -24.98 -0.88
N GLU A 286 -8.63 -26.15 -1.11
CA GLU A 286 -9.73 -26.65 -0.27
C GLU A 286 -9.29 -26.71 1.21
N GLN A 287 -8.10 -27.21 1.49
CA GLN A 287 -7.55 -27.25 2.85
C GLN A 287 -7.39 -25.87 3.49
N GLN A 288 -6.97 -24.86 2.72
CA GLN A 288 -6.85 -23.48 3.22
C GLN A 288 -8.23 -22.86 3.49
N LEU A 289 -9.19 -23.07 2.61
CA LEU A 289 -10.54 -22.53 2.78
C LEU A 289 -11.28 -23.18 3.96
N GLU A 290 -11.01 -24.45 4.28
CA GLU A 290 -11.57 -25.13 5.45
C GLU A 290 -11.19 -24.48 6.79
N LYS A 291 -10.20 -23.57 6.82
CA LYS A 291 -9.87 -22.79 8.02
C LYS A 291 -11.00 -21.90 8.48
N ILE A 292 -11.83 -21.39 7.55
CA ILE A 292 -13.04 -20.61 7.88
C ILE A 292 -14.21 -21.12 7.04
N VAL A 293 -15.19 -21.74 7.68
CA VAL A 293 -16.38 -22.25 7.01
C VAL A 293 -17.58 -21.39 7.36
N ILE A 294 -18.25 -20.84 6.34
CA ILE A 294 -19.45 -19.99 6.53
C ILE A 294 -20.72 -20.70 6.08
N GLU A 295 -21.83 -20.36 6.72
CA GLU A 295 -23.18 -20.74 6.34
C GLU A 295 -23.97 -19.47 5.97
N SER A 296 -24.52 -19.43 4.76
CA SER A 296 -25.33 -18.35 4.21
C SER A 296 -26.23 -18.91 3.11
N ASP A 297 -27.42 -18.38 2.94
CA ASP A 297 -28.29 -18.69 1.80
C ASP A 297 -27.98 -17.83 0.57
N ASP A 298 -27.21 -16.76 0.72
CA ASP A 298 -26.80 -15.86 -0.37
C ASP A 298 -25.53 -16.41 -1.05
N ALA A 299 -25.64 -16.75 -2.33
CA ALA A 299 -24.56 -17.34 -3.11
C ALA A 299 -23.44 -16.33 -3.41
N ASP A 300 -23.78 -15.07 -3.67
CA ASP A 300 -22.82 -14.02 -3.96
C ASP A 300 -21.98 -13.68 -2.72
N TYR A 301 -22.60 -13.66 -1.53
CA TYR A 301 -21.85 -13.49 -0.29
C TYR A 301 -20.87 -14.64 -0.03
N LYS A 302 -21.24 -15.89 -0.35
CA LYS A 302 -20.31 -17.03 -0.29
C LYS A 302 -19.16 -16.86 -1.26
N THR A 303 -19.46 -16.51 -2.51
CA THR A 303 -18.44 -16.29 -3.54
C THR A 303 -17.50 -15.15 -3.16
N ASN A 304 -18.02 -14.02 -2.72
CA ASN A 304 -17.21 -12.91 -2.26
C ASN A 304 -16.31 -13.30 -1.08
N PHE A 305 -16.83 -14.05 -0.11
CA PHE A 305 -16.09 -14.46 1.07
C PHE A 305 -14.94 -15.42 0.72
N TYR A 306 -15.24 -16.50 -0.02
CA TYR A 306 -14.20 -17.47 -0.35
C TYR A 306 -13.19 -16.93 -1.37
N THR A 307 -13.60 -16.03 -2.26
CA THR A 307 -12.67 -15.34 -3.14
C THR A 307 -11.80 -14.35 -2.35
N ALA A 308 -12.37 -13.60 -1.40
CA ALA A 308 -11.57 -12.75 -0.52
C ALA A 308 -10.58 -13.58 0.32
N LEU A 309 -11.01 -14.71 0.90
CA LEU A 309 -10.11 -15.60 1.64
C LEU A 309 -9.01 -16.17 0.73
N TYR A 310 -9.31 -16.51 -0.53
CA TYR A 310 -8.35 -16.90 -1.56
C TYR A 310 -7.34 -15.78 -1.84
N HIS A 311 -7.77 -14.54 -2.06
CA HIS A 311 -6.89 -13.41 -2.31
C HIS A 311 -5.94 -13.15 -1.14
N THR A 312 -6.38 -13.31 0.11
CA THR A 312 -5.49 -13.15 1.28
C THR A 312 -4.33 -14.15 1.31
N MET A 313 -4.35 -15.21 0.51
CA MET A 313 -3.34 -16.25 0.49
C MET A 313 -2.56 -16.33 -0.84
N ILE A 314 -2.70 -15.31 -1.71
CA ILE A 314 -1.87 -15.19 -2.92
C ILE A 314 -0.49 -14.63 -2.55
N ALA A 315 -0.44 -13.57 -1.74
CA ALA A 315 0.78 -12.97 -1.21
C ALA A 315 0.77 -12.98 0.34
N PRO A 316 1.95 -12.95 1.00
CA PRO A 316 3.32 -12.95 0.47
C PRO A 316 3.69 -14.24 -0.27
N ASN A 317 4.62 -14.14 -1.22
CA ASN A 317 5.00 -15.28 -2.06
C ASN A 317 6.18 -16.04 -1.47
N LEU A 318 6.13 -17.36 -1.52
CA LEU A 318 7.28 -18.24 -1.31
C LEU A 318 8.46 -17.79 -2.18
N TYR A 319 9.65 -17.68 -1.60
CA TYR A 319 10.85 -17.22 -2.30
C TYR A 319 12.09 -18.04 -1.92
N GLN A 320 11.93 -19.37 -1.97
CA GLN A 320 12.94 -20.35 -1.58
C GLN A 320 12.81 -21.60 -2.43
N ASP A 321 13.93 -22.15 -2.91
CA ASP A 321 13.96 -23.41 -3.63
C ASP A 321 13.72 -24.62 -2.72
N VAL A 322 13.33 -25.76 -3.30
CA VAL A 322 13.08 -27.01 -2.56
C VAL A 322 14.30 -27.55 -1.78
N ASP A 323 15.52 -27.10 -2.12
CA ASP A 323 16.75 -27.46 -1.41
C ASP A 323 17.08 -26.48 -0.25
N GLY A 324 16.23 -25.47 -0.02
CA GLY A 324 16.38 -24.50 1.07
C GLY A 324 17.18 -23.25 0.70
N ARG A 325 17.68 -23.12 -0.54
CA ARG A 325 18.40 -21.94 -1.00
C ARG A 325 17.41 -20.82 -1.40
N TYR A 326 17.81 -19.57 -1.17
CA TYR A 326 17.05 -18.36 -1.56
C TYR A 326 18.01 -17.20 -1.79
N ARG A 327 17.54 -16.18 -2.51
CA ARG A 327 18.27 -14.90 -2.65
C ARG A 327 17.69 -13.90 -1.67
N ASP A 328 18.56 -13.09 -1.03
CA ASP A 328 18.10 -12.08 -0.06
C ASP A 328 18.51 -10.66 -0.48
N MET A 329 18.25 -9.67 0.37
CA MET A 329 18.36 -8.23 0.12
C MET A 329 19.77 -7.74 -0.24
N ASP A 330 20.79 -8.52 0.02
CA ASP A 330 22.19 -8.32 -0.46
C ASP A 330 22.41 -8.86 -1.88
N LEU A 331 21.37 -9.44 -2.49
CA LEU A 331 21.38 -10.13 -3.78
C LEU A 331 22.26 -11.38 -3.81
N GLU A 332 22.75 -11.85 -2.67
CA GLU A 332 23.52 -13.09 -2.51
C GLU A 332 22.60 -14.28 -2.22
N ILE A 333 23.16 -15.48 -2.35
CA ILE A 333 22.42 -16.73 -2.12
C ILE A 333 22.65 -17.20 -0.69
N HIS A 334 21.57 -17.39 0.02
CA HIS A 334 21.50 -17.92 1.38
C HIS A 334 20.83 -19.30 1.40
N GLU A 335 20.90 -19.99 2.53
CA GLU A 335 20.21 -21.27 2.76
C GLU A 335 19.56 -21.27 4.14
N SER A 336 18.33 -21.75 4.22
CA SER A 336 17.63 -22.02 5.48
C SER A 336 16.89 -23.36 5.40
N LYS A 337 16.94 -24.10 6.53
CA LYS A 337 16.12 -25.28 6.80
C LYS A 337 15.21 -25.08 8.02
N GLU A 338 15.33 -23.92 8.66
CA GLU A 338 14.63 -23.60 9.91
C GLU A 338 13.36 -22.78 9.68
N HIS A 339 13.22 -22.15 8.50
CA HIS A 339 12.04 -21.40 8.10
C HIS A 339 11.91 -21.38 6.59
N THR A 340 10.70 -21.13 6.13
CA THR A 340 10.40 -20.82 4.74
C THR A 340 10.59 -19.32 4.52
N HIS A 341 11.32 -18.95 3.45
CA HIS A 341 11.60 -17.56 3.10
C HIS A 341 10.56 -17.02 2.11
N TYR A 342 10.14 -15.77 2.30
CA TYR A 342 9.08 -15.12 1.52
C TYR A 342 9.51 -13.77 0.94
N THR A 343 8.77 -13.32 -0.08
CA THR A 343 8.85 -11.99 -0.69
C THR A 343 7.46 -11.43 -0.96
N VAL A 344 7.35 -10.22 -1.51
CA VAL A 344 6.10 -9.49 -1.75
C VAL A 344 5.40 -9.16 -0.43
N PHE A 345 6.05 -8.29 0.35
CA PHE A 345 5.48 -7.76 1.58
C PHE A 345 5.06 -6.31 1.38
N SER A 346 3.78 -6.09 1.19
CA SER A 346 3.14 -4.76 1.17
C SER A 346 2.72 -4.37 2.58
N LEU A 347 3.68 -4.02 3.45
CA LEU A 347 3.42 -3.94 4.89
C LEU A 347 2.64 -2.69 5.31
N TRP A 348 2.70 -1.60 4.54
CA TRP A 348 1.87 -0.41 4.79
C TRP A 348 0.37 -0.76 4.77
N ASP A 349 0.00 -1.70 3.90
CA ASP A 349 -1.36 -2.18 3.71
C ASP A 349 -1.68 -3.31 4.67
N THR A 350 -0.94 -4.41 4.56
CA THR A 350 -1.28 -5.73 5.12
C THR A 350 -1.16 -5.83 6.64
N TYR A 351 -0.43 -4.93 7.32
CA TYR A 351 -0.36 -4.93 8.78
C TYR A 351 -1.73 -4.67 9.43
N ARG A 352 -2.68 -4.03 8.70
CA ARG A 352 -3.96 -3.55 9.22
C ARG A 352 -4.99 -4.66 9.38
N ALA A 353 -5.07 -5.61 8.42
CA ALA A 353 -6.03 -6.72 8.47
C ALA A 353 -5.43 -8.08 8.08
N ALA A 354 -4.62 -8.19 7.03
CA ALA A 354 -4.10 -9.47 6.55
C ALA A 354 -3.21 -10.15 7.62
N HIS A 355 -2.21 -9.47 8.16
CA HIS A 355 -1.39 -10.03 9.23
C HIS A 355 -2.18 -10.31 10.53
N PRO A 356 -3.09 -9.44 11.03
CA PRO A 356 -4.01 -9.78 12.10
C PRO A 356 -4.86 -11.03 11.83
N LEU A 357 -5.35 -11.23 10.60
CA LEU A 357 -6.05 -12.46 10.20
C LEU A 357 -5.12 -13.67 10.32
N TYR A 358 -3.88 -13.58 9.82
CA TYR A 358 -2.90 -14.67 9.90
C TYR A 358 -2.55 -15.04 11.35
N THR A 359 -2.59 -14.11 12.30
CA THR A 359 -2.43 -14.46 13.72
C THR A 359 -3.53 -15.39 14.24
N ILE A 360 -4.65 -15.51 13.54
CA ILE A 360 -5.75 -16.42 13.89
C ILE A 360 -5.64 -17.76 13.14
N ILE A 361 -5.35 -17.72 11.81
CA ILE A 361 -5.48 -18.88 10.93
C ILE A 361 -4.16 -19.39 10.32
N GLU A 362 -3.03 -18.65 10.48
CA GLU A 362 -1.71 -18.96 9.90
C GLU A 362 -0.58 -18.67 10.91
N GLN A 363 -0.69 -19.18 12.13
CA GLN A 363 0.28 -18.87 13.20
C GLN A 363 1.68 -19.41 12.91
N GLU A 364 1.78 -20.63 12.37
CA GLU A 364 3.07 -21.21 11.97
C GLU A 364 3.73 -20.37 10.88
N ARG A 365 2.98 -19.97 9.85
CA ARG A 365 3.46 -19.13 8.75
C ARG A 365 3.82 -17.72 9.22
N THR A 366 3.10 -17.16 10.19
CA THR A 366 3.42 -15.86 10.80
C THR A 366 4.83 -15.88 11.43
N ASN A 367 5.24 -16.99 12.06
CA ASN A 367 6.62 -17.13 12.54
C ASN A 367 7.64 -17.08 11.40
N ASP A 368 7.35 -17.70 10.26
CA ASP A 368 8.24 -17.71 9.10
C ASP A 368 8.31 -16.33 8.41
N PHE A 369 7.21 -15.58 8.36
CA PHE A 369 7.23 -14.19 7.92
C PHE A 369 8.16 -13.34 8.78
N ILE A 370 8.07 -13.45 10.11
CA ILE A 370 8.91 -12.68 11.03
C ILE A 370 10.38 -13.12 10.94
N LYS A 371 10.67 -14.41 10.80
CA LYS A 371 12.03 -14.91 10.52
C LYS A 371 12.57 -14.34 9.21
N THR A 372 11.72 -14.23 8.17
CA THR A 372 12.08 -13.58 6.91
C THR A 372 12.42 -12.10 7.13
N PHE A 373 11.64 -11.35 7.92
CA PHE A 373 11.95 -9.94 8.23
C PHE A 373 13.30 -9.79 8.94
N ILE A 374 13.61 -10.69 9.87
CA ILE A 374 14.90 -10.72 10.57
C ILE A 374 16.03 -10.98 9.57
N LYS A 375 15.88 -11.94 8.65
CA LYS A 375 16.89 -12.24 7.62
C LYS A 375 17.10 -11.06 6.67
N LYS A 376 16.06 -10.44 6.19
CA LYS A 376 16.13 -9.22 5.37
C LYS A 376 16.82 -8.06 6.11
N TYR A 377 16.59 -7.91 7.41
CA TYR A 377 17.34 -6.96 8.24
C TYR A 377 18.83 -7.32 8.33
N GLU A 378 19.18 -8.58 8.52
CA GLU A 378 20.56 -9.06 8.62
C GLU A 378 21.33 -8.89 7.30
N SER A 379 20.71 -9.17 6.14
CA SER A 379 21.34 -9.10 4.81
C SER A 379 21.32 -7.67 4.23
N GLY A 380 20.14 -7.01 4.29
CA GLY A 380 19.92 -5.69 3.67
C GLY A 380 20.07 -4.50 4.61
N GLY A 381 20.24 -4.72 5.93
CA GLY A 381 20.38 -3.66 6.93
C GLY A 381 19.09 -2.95 7.32
N ILE A 382 17.95 -3.36 6.77
CA ILE A 382 16.61 -2.82 7.11
C ILE A 382 15.57 -3.94 7.07
N MET A 383 14.53 -3.83 7.92
CA MET A 383 13.33 -4.63 7.74
C MET A 383 12.53 -4.15 6.53
N PRO A 384 11.74 -5.02 5.87
CA PRO A 384 10.95 -4.62 4.71
C PRO A 384 9.90 -3.55 5.09
N ILE A 385 9.70 -2.60 4.17
CA ILE A 385 8.53 -1.71 4.10
C ILE A 385 7.69 -2.19 2.91
N TRP A 386 8.28 -2.20 1.72
CA TRP A 386 7.80 -2.86 0.53
C TRP A 386 8.95 -3.61 -0.15
N ASP A 387 8.93 -4.92 -0.06
CA ASP A 387 9.95 -5.84 -0.55
C ASP A 387 9.45 -6.61 -1.77
N LEU A 388 10.28 -6.72 -2.79
CA LEU A 388 9.96 -7.40 -4.03
C LEU A 388 11.19 -8.14 -4.57
N SER A 389 11.14 -9.49 -4.59
CA SER A 389 12.19 -10.34 -5.19
C SER A 389 13.60 -9.97 -4.76
N ALA A 390 13.84 -9.93 -3.44
CA ALA A 390 15.11 -9.54 -2.84
C ALA A 390 15.56 -8.09 -3.14
N ASN A 391 14.64 -7.21 -3.53
CA ASN A 391 14.91 -5.80 -3.74
C ASN A 391 14.09 -4.94 -2.77
N TYR A 392 14.68 -3.84 -2.32
CA TYR A 392 13.98 -2.81 -1.59
C TYR A 392 13.42 -1.78 -2.58
N THR A 393 12.12 -1.69 -2.71
CA THR A 393 11.49 -0.82 -3.70
C THR A 393 11.54 0.67 -3.33
N GLY A 394 11.74 0.98 -2.04
CA GLY A 394 11.66 2.35 -1.53
C GLY A 394 10.26 2.94 -1.51
N CYS A 395 9.23 2.11 -1.73
CA CYS A 395 7.83 2.50 -1.75
C CYS A 395 7.24 2.52 -0.35
N MET A 396 6.23 3.35 -0.16
CA MET A 396 5.43 3.56 1.04
C MET A 396 6.18 4.11 2.25
N ILE A 397 5.39 4.60 3.20
CA ILE A 397 5.82 5.21 4.45
C ILE A 397 5.73 4.20 5.61
N GLY A 398 6.12 4.62 6.80
CA GLY A 398 6.08 3.76 7.99
C GLY A 398 7.28 2.79 8.08
N TYR A 399 7.25 1.95 9.11
CA TYR A 399 8.14 0.80 9.28
C TYR A 399 7.34 -0.40 9.80
N HIS A 400 6.28 -0.75 9.03
CA HIS A 400 5.17 -1.58 9.51
C HIS A 400 5.47 -3.08 9.65
N ALA A 401 6.68 -3.55 9.39
CA ALA A 401 7.14 -4.83 9.94
C ALA A 401 7.08 -4.83 11.48
N VAL A 402 7.22 -3.65 12.09
CA VAL A 402 7.21 -3.46 13.55
C VAL A 402 5.87 -3.82 14.19
N PRO A 403 4.71 -3.26 13.76
CA PRO A 403 3.42 -3.68 14.29
C PRO A 403 3.10 -5.15 14.02
N VAL A 404 3.53 -5.73 12.89
CA VAL A 404 3.35 -7.17 12.61
C VAL A 404 4.07 -8.02 13.66
N ILE A 405 5.34 -7.70 13.97
CA ILE A 405 6.13 -8.41 14.99
C ILE A 405 5.51 -8.23 16.37
N ALA A 406 5.15 -6.99 16.74
CA ALA A 406 4.58 -6.69 18.05
C ALA A 406 3.22 -7.38 18.25
N ASP A 407 2.35 -7.37 17.23
CA ASP A 407 1.04 -8.03 17.27
C ASP A 407 1.19 -9.55 17.47
N ALA A 408 2.06 -10.19 16.69
CA ALA A 408 2.37 -11.60 16.81
C ALA A 408 2.91 -11.93 18.20
N TYR A 409 3.90 -11.16 18.70
CA TYR A 409 4.51 -11.38 20.01
C TYR A 409 3.49 -11.30 21.15
N LEU A 410 2.64 -10.27 21.13
CA LEU A 410 1.63 -10.04 22.17
C LEU A 410 0.52 -11.08 22.14
N LYS A 411 0.25 -11.66 20.98
CA LYS A 411 -0.70 -12.78 20.78
C LYS A 411 -0.08 -14.16 21.05
N GLY A 412 1.18 -14.23 21.46
CA GLY A 412 1.85 -15.47 21.86
C GLY A 412 2.58 -16.22 20.74
N ILE A 413 2.62 -15.70 19.52
CA ILE A 413 3.36 -16.25 18.38
C ILE A 413 4.82 -15.77 18.52
N ARG A 414 5.76 -16.69 18.90
CA ARG A 414 7.09 -16.31 19.33
C ARG A 414 8.20 -17.30 18.93
N GLU A 415 7.97 -18.12 17.91
CA GLU A 415 8.95 -19.12 17.47
C GLU A 415 10.01 -18.53 16.52
N TYR A 416 10.58 -17.39 16.92
CA TYR A 416 11.67 -16.69 16.23
C TYR A 416 12.61 -16.05 17.25
N ASP A 417 13.73 -15.49 16.82
CA ASP A 417 14.64 -14.73 17.69
C ASP A 417 14.01 -13.40 18.11
N VAL A 418 13.35 -13.40 19.28
CA VAL A 418 12.61 -12.26 19.82
C VAL A 418 13.53 -11.06 20.11
N GLU A 419 14.76 -11.31 20.60
CA GLU A 419 15.69 -10.21 20.90
C GLU A 419 16.23 -9.57 19.64
N LYS A 420 16.52 -10.36 18.59
CA LYS A 420 16.95 -9.85 17.30
C LYS A 420 15.80 -9.12 16.58
N ALA A 421 14.59 -9.63 16.66
CA ALA A 421 13.41 -8.95 16.15
C ALA A 421 13.23 -7.57 16.81
N PHE A 422 13.33 -7.51 18.15
CA PHE A 422 13.22 -6.26 18.89
C PHE A 422 14.37 -5.28 18.57
N GLU A 423 15.60 -5.77 18.36
CA GLU A 423 16.72 -4.96 17.86
C GLU A 423 16.40 -4.33 16.50
N ALA A 424 15.91 -5.12 15.55
CA ALA A 424 15.53 -4.67 14.21
C ALA A 424 14.38 -3.65 14.22
N MET A 425 13.38 -3.83 15.10
CA MET A 425 12.31 -2.86 15.33
C MET A 425 12.86 -1.50 15.77
N LYS A 426 13.73 -1.48 16.77
CA LYS A 426 14.38 -0.25 17.25
C LYS A 426 15.28 0.40 16.19
N HIS A 427 15.99 -0.41 15.42
CA HIS A 427 16.80 0.09 14.31
C HIS A 427 15.93 0.85 13.30
N SER A 428 14.80 0.29 12.87
CA SER A 428 13.86 0.95 11.96
C SER A 428 13.40 2.31 12.48
N ALA A 429 13.08 2.41 13.77
CA ALA A 429 12.58 3.63 14.43
C ALA A 429 13.68 4.68 14.74
N THR A 430 14.97 4.34 14.58
CA THR A 430 16.09 5.23 14.96
C THR A 430 16.93 5.72 13.81
N ARG A 431 16.70 5.28 12.60
CA ARG A 431 17.37 5.76 11.38
C ARG A 431 17.20 7.28 11.20
N ASP A 432 18.14 7.91 10.46
CA ASP A 432 18.09 9.34 10.14
C ASP A 432 17.64 9.59 8.68
N LYS A 433 16.68 8.81 8.20
CA LYS A 433 16.11 8.90 6.84
C LYS A 433 14.58 9.02 6.92
N LEU A 434 13.96 9.42 5.81
CA LEU A 434 12.51 9.52 5.66
C LEU A 434 11.84 10.37 6.76
N GLY A 435 12.45 11.51 7.09
CA GLY A 435 11.92 12.45 8.10
C GLY A 435 12.17 12.03 9.57
N LEU A 436 12.66 10.82 9.85
CA LEU A 436 12.87 10.31 11.21
C LEU A 436 13.86 11.13 12.03
N LYS A 437 14.86 11.78 11.40
CA LYS A 437 15.78 12.67 12.09
C LYS A 437 15.03 13.82 12.78
N ASP A 438 14.18 14.52 12.02
CA ASP A 438 13.40 15.65 12.53
C ASP A 438 12.26 15.17 13.43
N TYR A 439 11.60 14.08 13.12
CA TYR A 439 10.60 13.44 13.96
C TYR A 439 11.12 13.17 15.38
N LYS A 440 12.33 12.57 15.51
CA LYS A 440 12.95 12.31 16.83
C LYS A 440 13.33 13.58 17.57
N ALA A 441 13.81 14.59 16.84
CA ALA A 441 14.32 15.83 17.42
C ALA A 441 13.23 16.82 17.82
N LEU A 442 12.16 16.93 16.99
CA LEU A 442 11.15 17.97 17.10
C LEU A 442 9.78 17.43 17.56
N GLY A 443 9.60 16.11 17.53
CA GLY A 443 8.32 15.47 17.85
C GLY A 443 7.30 15.52 16.69
N PHE A 444 7.70 15.94 15.51
CA PHE A 444 6.93 15.91 14.26
C PHE A 444 7.87 16.08 13.07
N ILE A 445 7.36 15.90 11.87
CA ILE A 445 8.10 16.14 10.63
C ILE A 445 7.63 17.49 10.05
N PRO A 446 8.52 18.52 9.94
CA PRO A 446 8.19 19.77 9.25
C PRO A 446 8.01 19.54 7.74
N VAL A 447 7.02 20.21 7.15
CA VAL A 447 6.70 20.12 5.70
C VAL A 447 7.91 20.46 4.83
N GLU A 448 8.69 21.48 5.22
CA GLU A 448 9.88 21.93 4.49
C GLU A 448 11.09 20.97 4.61
N LYS A 449 10.97 19.86 5.35
CA LYS A 449 12.05 18.87 5.56
C LYS A 449 11.80 17.56 4.85
N GLU A 450 10.55 17.15 4.76
CA GLU A 450 10.17 15.86 4.19
C GLU A 450 8.73 15.92 3.69
N SER A 451 8.47 15.31 2.54
CA SER A 451 7.11 15.12 2.03
C SER A 451 6.33 14.14 2.89
N GLU A 452 5.00 14.15 2.75
CA GLU A 452 4.07 13.27 3.48
C GLU A 452 4.19 13.40 5.01
N SER A 453 4.57 14.61 5.43
CA SER A 453 4.98 14.92 6.80
C SER A 453 3.92 14.58 7.86
N VAL A 454 2.64 14.79 7.55
CA VAL A 454 1.52 14.45 8.45
C VAL A 454 1.36 12.94 8.55
N SER A 455 1.23 12.26 7.41
CA SER A 455 1.06 10.80 7.37
C SER A 455 2.21 10.08 8.06
N LYS A 456 3.46 10.43 7.72
CA LYS A 456 4.65 9.87 8.36
C LYS A 456 4.68 10.12 9.87
N THR A 457 4.30 11.32 10.33
CA THR A 457 4.26 11.62 11.78
C THR A 457 3.23 10.74 12.50
N LEU A 458 2.06 10.54 11.91
CA LEU A 458 0.98 9.72 12.49
C LEU A 458 1.35 8.25 12.52
N GLU A 459 1.86 7.71 11.41
CA GLU A 459 2.18 6.29 11.29
C GLU A 459 3.41 5.91 12.12
N TYR A 460 4.46 6.75 12.15
CA TYR A 460 5.59 6.54 13.06
C TYR A 460 5.17 6.57 14.54
N ALA A 461 4.22 7.42 14.91
CA ALA A 461 3.71 7.43 16.27
C ALA A 461 2.97 6.13 16.63
N TYR A 462 2.26 5.53 15.69
CA TYR A 462 1.64 4.23 15.86
C TYR A 462 2.67 3.09 15.92
N ASP A 463 3.63 3.06 15.01
CA ASP A 463 4.71 2.07 15.01
C ASP A 463 5.49 2.10 16.33
N ASP A 464 5.83 3.29 16.81
CA ASP A 464 6.49 3.49 18.12
C ASP A 464 5.64 2.99 19.30
N TRP A 465 4.32 3.16 19.24
CA TRP A 465 3.43 2.59 20.24
C TRP A 465 3.54 1.06 20.30
N THR A 466 3.64 0.41 19.14
CA THR A 466 3.76 -1.06 19.10
C THR A 466 5.11 -1.53 19.64
N ILE A 467 6.20 -0.79 19.39
CA ILE A 467 7.49 -1.03 20.05
C ILE A 467 7.34 -0.90 21.57
N ALA A 468 6.65 0.15 22.03
CA ALA A 468 6.43 0.37 23.46
C ALA A 468 5.65 -0.80 24.11
N GLN A 469 4.59 -1.30 23.44
CA GLN A 469 3.83 -2.44 23.96
C GLN A 469 4.70 -3.71 24.07
N MET A 470 5.50 -4.00 23.05
CA MET A 470 6.42 -5.13 23.08
C MET A 470 7.51 -4.94 24.16
N ALA A 471 8.10 -3.74 24.26
CA ALA A 471 9.08 -3.40 25.31
C ALA A 471 8.51 -3.63 26.72
N LYS A 472 7.28 -3.17 26.96
CA LYS A 472 6.57 -3.39 28.22
C LYS A 472 6.40 -4.87 28.54
N ALA A 473 5.97 -5.66 27.55
CA ALA A 473 5.80 -7.11 27.71
C ALA A 473 7.13 -7.86 27.93
N MET A 474 8.24 -7.34 27.37
CA MET A 474 9.60 -7.86 27.59
C MET A 474 10.27 -7.33 28.88
N GLY A 475 9.65 -6.39 29.61
CA GLY A 475 10.22 -5.76 30.80
C GLY A 475 11.34 -4.75 30.54
N LYS A 476 11.42 -4.20 29.31
CA LYS A 476 12.44 -3.22 28.87
C LYS A 476 11.93 -1.79 29.14
N THR A 477 12.08 -1.34 30.39
CA THR A 477 11.45 -0.09 30.90
C THR A 477 11.91 1.17 30.17
N ASP A 478 13.22 1.31 29.89
CA ASP A 478 13.77 2.50 29.24
C ASP A 478 13.28 2.63 27.78
N ASP A 479 13.22 1.50 27.07
CA ASP A 479 12.64 1.45 25.72
C ASP A 479 11.14 1.79 25.77
N TYR A 480 10.39 1.22 26.73
CA TYR A 480 8.98 1.57 26.92
C TYR A 480 8.79 3.08 27.11
N GLU A 481 9.53 3.69 28.03
CA GLU A 481 9.42 5.14 28.30
C GLU A 481 9.73 5.98 27.04
N THR A 482 10.75 5.60 26.28
CA THR A 482 11.13 6.30 25.06
C THR A 482 10.03 6.25 24.00
N TYR A 483 9.55 5.06 23.68
CA TYR A 483 8.63 4.87 22.57
C TYR A 483 7.18 5.25 22.93
N ILE A 484 6.75 5.12 24.20
CA ILE A 484 5.41 5.57 24.60
C ILE A 484 5.27 7.11 24.59
N LYS A 485 6.39 7.84 24.78
CA LYS A 485 6.41 9.30 24.56
C LYS A 485 6.25 9.63 23.07
N ARG A 486 7.02 8.97 22.21
CA ARG A 486 6.97 9.18 20.75
C ARG A 486 5.61 8.79 20.17
N ALA A 487 4.95 7.76 20.71
CA ALA A 487 3.60 7.36 20.34
C ALA A 487 2.54 8.49 20.45
N GLN A 488 2.86 9.58 21.15
CA GLN A 488 1.99 10.72 21.34
C GLN A 488 2.27 11.89 20.37
N TYR A 489 3.25 11.75 19.46
CA TYR A 489 3.66 12.83 18.56
C TYR A 489 2.59 13.23 17.55
N TYR A 490 1.56 12.40 17.33
CA TYR A 490 0.37 12.79 16.57
C TYR A 490 -0.27 14.10 17.07
N LYS A 491 -0.16 14.41 18.39
CA LYS A 491 -0.66 15.65 19.00
C LYS A 491 -0.01 16.90 18.42
N ASN A 492 1.22 16.79 17.92
CA ASN A 492 2.03 17.90 17.43
C ASN A 492 1.64 18.36 16.01
N VAL A 493 0.86 17.57 15.29
CA VAL A 493 0.31 17.89 13.95
C VAL A 493 -1.19 18.14 13.98
N PHE A 494 -1.82 18.13 15.17
CA PHE A 494 -3.23 18.49 15.34
C PHE A 494 -3.41 19.99 15.41
N ASP A 495 -4.18 20.55 14.47
CA ASP A 495 -4.56 21.96 14.48
C ASP A 495 -5.89 22.15 15.24
N PRO A 496 -5.86 22.79 16.42
CA PRO A 496 -7.05 22.98 17.26
C PRO A 496 -8.09 23.92 16.66
N GLU A 497 -7.72 24.80 15.69
CA GLU A 497 -8.65 25.72 15.04
C GLU A 497 -9.49 24.98 13.98
N THR A 498 -8.85 24.21 13.13
CA THR A 498 -9.55 23.45 12.07
C THR A 498 -10.06 22.08 12.54
N GLN A 499 -9.50 21.54 13.63
CA GLN A 499 -9.75 20.21 14.18
C GLN A 499 -9.34 19.08 13.23
N PHE A 500 -8.29 19.30 12.40
CA PHE A 500 -7.69 18.34 11.50
C PHE A 500 -6.20 18.13 11.83
N MET A 501 -5.66 16.97 11.43
CA MET A 501 -4.23 16.77 11.34
C MET A 501 -3.70 17.55 10.14
N ARG A 502 -2.72 18.42 10.34
CA ARG A 502 -2.28 19.40 9.36
C ARG A 502 -0.76 19.56 9.33
N GLY A 503 -0.19 19.83 8.16
CA GLY A 503 1.23 20.03 8.00
C GLY A 503 1.74 21.28 8.73
N ARG A 504 2.88 21.15 9.43
CA ARG A 504 3.60 22.28 10.03
C ARG A 504 4.70 22.75 9.11
N PHE A 505 4.54 23.95 8.54
CA PHE A 505 5.50 24.59 7.66
C PHE A 505 6.17 25.74 8.38
N ARG A 506 7.49 25.65 8.64
CA ARG A 506 8.27 26.67 9.37
C ARG A 506 7.62 27.04 10.70
N ASN A 507 7.16 26.05 11.42
CA ASN A 507 6.45 26.17 12.69
C ASN A 507 5.11 26.95 12.64
N THR A 508 4.59 27.26 11.44
CA THR A 508 3.20 27.69 11.22
C THR A 508 2.40 26.50 10.66
N TRP A 509 1.11 26.67 10.41
CA TRP A 509 0.32 25.68 9.69
C TRP A 509 0.44 25.89 8.17
N PHE A 510 0.63 24.80 7.43
CA PHE A 510 0.65 24.84 5.95
C PHE A 510 -0.64 25.48 5.42
N SER A 511 -0.53 26.50 4.57
CA SER A 511 -1.64 27.36 4.15
C SER A 511 -1.53 27.71 2.66
N PRO A 512 -2.66 27.87 1.94
CA PRO A 512 -4.04 27.78 2.43
C PRO A 512 -4.42 26.35 2.79
N PHE A 513 -5.45 26.17 3.64
CA PHE A 513 -5.92 24.87 4.07
C PHE A 513 -7.30 24.56 3.49
N ASP A 514 -7.38 23.45 2.77
CA ASP A 514 -8.62 22.82 2.32
C ASP A 514 -8.56 21.35 2.71
N PRO A 515 -9.46 20.82 3.59
CA PRO A 515 -9.41 19.44 4.01
C PRO A 515 -9.70 18.43 2.87
N TYR A 516 -10.19 18.88 1.73
CA TYR A 516 -10.44 18.08 0.53
C TYR A 516 -9.23 18.04 -0.42
N GLU A 517 -8.21 18.87 -0.16
CA GLU A 517 -7.05 18.98 -1.04
C GLU A 517 -6.11 17.78 -0.87
N VAL A 518 -5.92 17.06 -1.97
CA VAL A 518 -4.88 16.03 -2.09
C VAL A 518 -3.56 16.72 -2.37
N ASN A 519 -2.64 16.68 -1.40
CA ASN A 519 -1.34 17.33 -1.49
C ASN A 519 -0.24 16.47 -0.84
N PHE A 520 1.01 16.92 -0.91
CA PHE A 520 2.15 16.15 -0.40
C PHE A 520 2.36 16.20 1.12
N ASN A 521 1.41 16.68 1.89
CA ASN A 521 1.43 16.50 3.34
C ASN A 521 0.89 15.12 3.76
N TYR A 522 0.13 14.47 2.86
CA TYR A 522 -0.53 13.19 3.11
C TYR A 522 -0.13 12.17 2.03
N THR A 523 0.04 10.93 2.43
CA THR A 523 0.29 9.80 1.53
C THR A 523 -1.02 9.41 0.88
N GLU A 524 -1.12 9.55 -0.46
CA GLU A 524 -2.26 9.12 -1.28
C GLU A 524 -3.62 9.59 -0.76
N ALA A 525 -3.67 10.75 -0.09
CA ALA A 525 -4.84 11.14 0.67
C ALA A 525 -4.99 12.66 0.79
N ASN A 526 -6.05 13.05 1.44
CA ASN A 526 -6.28 14.40 1.96
C ASN A 526 -6.41 14.39 3.49
N SER A 527 -6.70 15.56 4.08
CA SER A 527 -6.78 15.68 5.53
C SER A 527 -7.92 14.87 6.15
N TRP A 528 -9.04 14.67 5.44
CA TRP A 528 -10.14 13.83 5.93
C TRP A 528 -9.70 12.38 6.14
N GLN A 529 -8.93 11.82 5.21
CA GLN A 529 -8.55 10.42 5.19
C GLN A 529 -7.43 10.07 6.19
N TYR A 530 -6.68 11.07 6.69
CA TYR A 530 -5.62 10.83 7.68
C TYR A 530 -5.91 11.36 9.08
N SER A 531 -6.82 12.33 9.27
CA SER A 531 -7.02 12.95 10.60
C SER A 531 -7.55 12.00 11.68
N PHE A 532 -8.08 10.84 11.31
CA PHE A 532 -8.58 9.85 12.25
C PHE A 532 -7.58 8.72 12.54
N TYR A 533 -6.38 8.79 11.97
CA TYR A 533 -5.37 7.74 12.16
C TYR A 533 -4.61 7.92 13.49
N VAL A 534 -5.29 7.57 14.58
CA VAL A 534 -4.75 7.54 15.96
C VAL A 534 -5.25 6.27 16.69
N PRO A 535 -5.06 5.07 16.14
CA PRO A 535 -5.63 3.85 16.73
C PRO A 535 -5.03 3.53 18.11
N GLN A 536 -3.80 3.96 18.38
CA GLN A 536 -3.10 3.69 19.65
C GLN A 536 -3.59 4.52 20.82
N ASP A 537 -4.27 5.64 20.60
CA ASP A 537 -4.67 6.59 21.67
C ASP A 537 -5.99 7.31 21.30
N VAL A 538 -7.03 6.53 20.97
CA VAL A 538 -8.35 7.08 20.59
C VAL A 538 -8.90 7.95 21.70
N SER A 539 -8.68 7.61 22.98
CA SER A 539 -9.07 8.44 24.13
C SER A 539 -8.35 9.81 24.10
N GLY A 540 -7.05 9.83 23.86
CA GLY A 540 -6.28 11.07 23.71
C GLY A 540 -6.72 11.91 22.51
N PHE A 541 -7.13 11.29 21.42
CA PHE A 541 -7.68 11.97 20.25
C PHE A 541 -9.07 12.58 20.54
N ILE A 542 -9.93 11.87 21.26
CA ILE A 542 -11.22 12.38 21.74
C ILE A 542 -11.01 13.63 22.61
N ASP A 543 -10.01 13.60 23.52
CA ASP A 543 -9.69 14.74 24.38
C ASP A 543 -9.20 15.94 23.56
N LEU A 544 -8.35 15.73 22.52
CA LEU A 544 -7.90 16.80 21.63
C LEU A 544 -9.06 17.45 20.87
N LEU A 545 -10.03 16.67 20.41
CA LEU A 545 -11.22 17.18 19.73
C LEU A 545 -12.17 17.90 20.68
N GLY A 546 -12.09 17.66 21.99
CA GLY A 546 -12.95 18.26 23.01
C GLY A 546 -14.15 17.40 23.39
N GLY A 547 -14.06 16.08 23.22
CA GLY A 547 -15.00 15.07 23.72
C GLY A 547 -15.66 14.18 22.67
N LYS A 548 -16.35 13.13 23.14
CA LYS A 548 -17.01 12.11 22.32
C LYS A 548 -17.97 12.70 21.28
N ASP A 549 -18.76 13.71 21.64
CA ASP A 549 -19.73 14.36 20.75
C ASP A 549 -19.02 15.09 19.57
N LYS A 550 -17.80 15.54 19.77
CA LYS A 550 -17.01 16.19 18.73
C LYS A 550 -16.47 15.15 17.75
N LEU A 551 -15.99 14.02 18.25
CA LEU A 551 -15.56 12.92 17.38
C LEU A 551 -16.76 12.37 16.59
N GLU A 552 -17.94 12.18 17.23
CA GLU A 552 -19.16 11.78 16.51
C GLU A 552 -19.48 12.73 15.36
N ALA A 553 -19.48 14.04 15.64
CA ALA A 553 -19.78 15.05 14.62
C ALA A 553 -18.77 15.08 13.48
N GLN A 554 -17.48 14.82 13.75
CA GLN A 554 -16.46 14.74 12.72
C GLN A 554 -16.60 13.48 11.86
N LEU A 555 -16.86 12.32 12.46
CA LEU A 555 -17.14 11.06 11.75
C LEU A 555 -18.40 11.17 10.90
N ASP A 556 -19.48 11.76 11.43
CA ASP A 556 -20.71 11.97 10.65
C ASP A 556 -20.45 12.87 9.43
N LYS A 557 -19.61 13.91 9.58
CA LYS A 557 -19.18 14.75 8.46
C LYS A 557 -18.35 13.98 7.45
N LEU A 558 -17.40 13.14 7.88
CA LEU A 558 -16.59 12.31 7.01
C LEU A 558 -17.48 11.48 6.07
N PHE A 559 -18.44 10.75 6.61
CA PHE A 559 -19.31 9.84 5.84
C PHE A 559 -20.39 10.56 5.02
N THR A 560 -20.67 11.85 5.29
CA THR A 560 -21.71 12.64 4.59
C THR A 560 -21.14 13.80 3.77
N ALA A 561 -19.83 14.00 3.75
CA ALA A 561 -19.17 15.03 2.98
C ALA A 561 -19.34 14.82 1.48
N LYS A 562 -19.11 15.86 0.67
CA LYS A 562 -19.02 15.71 -0.78
C LYS A 562 -17.85 14.77 -1.13
N GLN A 563 -17.99 14.01 -2.21
CA GLN A 563 -16.95 13.05 -2.63
C GLN A 563 -15.83 13.70 -3.46
N GLU A 564 -16.09 14.84 -4.09
CA GLU A 564 -15.08 15.51 -4.92
C GLU A 564 -13.90 15.97 -4.06
N THR A 565 -12.72 15.68 -4.54
CA THR A 565 -11.45 16.15 -4.01
C THR A 565 -10.95 17.35 -4.79
N SER A 566 -10.01 18.10 -4.21
CA SER A 566 -9.26 19.17 -4.87
C SER A 566 -7.76 18.84 -4.85
N GLY A 567 -6.94 19.67 -5.50
CA GLY A 567 -5.50 19.48 -5.55
C GLY A 567 -5.04 18.52 -6.65
N ARG A 568 -4.11 17.61 -6.35
CA ARG A 568 -3.60 16.64 -7.34
C ARG A 568 -4.58 15.47 -7.52
N ASN A 569 -4.53 14.87 -8.70
CA ASN A 569 -5.24 13.60 -8.93
C ASN A 569 -4.52 12.46 -8.20
N GLN A 570 -5.30 11.57 -7.54
CA GLN A 570 -4.80 10.39 -6.85
C GLN A 570 -5.70 9.21 -7.18
N ALA A 571 -5.16 8.24 -7.89
CA ALA A 571 -5.92 7.10 -8.41
C ALA A 571 -6.44 6.18 -7.31
N ASP A 572 -5.72 6.09 -6.17
CA ASP A 572 -6.04 5.20 -5.05
C ASP A 572 -7.24 5.68 -4.21
N ILE A 573 -7.68 6.93 -4.36
CA ILE A 573 -8.86 7.44 -3.65
C ILE A 573 -10.13 6.95 -4.35
N THR A 574 -10.57 5.75 -3.99
CA THR A 574 -11.71 5.04 -4.57
C THR A 574 -12.66 4.51 -3.49
N GLY A 575 -13.80 3.95 -3.87
CA GLY A 575 -14.76 3.38 -2.92
C GLY A 575 -15.31 4.40 -1.92
N LEU A 576 -15.59 5.63 -2.37
CA LEU A 576 -15.95 6.76 -1.52
C LEU A 576 -17.36 6.66 -0.94
N ILE A 577 -17.44 6.82 0.39
CA ILE A 577 -18.68 7.14 1.13
C ILE A 577 -18.42 8.47 1.84
N GLY A 578 -18.90 9.58 1.28
CA GLY A 578 -18.42 10.90 1.68
C GLY A 578 -16.92 11.06 1.37
N GLN A 579 -16.10 11.35 2.37
CA GLN A 579 -14.65 11.36 2.26
C GLN A 579 -13.98 10.11 2.87
N TYR A 580 -14.74 9.15 3.35
CA TYR A 580 -14.24 7.81 3.65
C TYR A 580 -13.89 7.13 2.32
N ALA A 581 -12.64 6.77 2.13
CA ALA A 581 -12.13 6.13 0.93
C ALA A 581 -11.79 4.66 1.23
N HIS A 582 -12.73 3.75 0.94
CA HIS A 582 -12.51 2.33 1.26
C HIS A 582 -11.38 1.71 0.43
N GLY A 583 -11.21 2.16 -0.81
CA GLY A 583 -10.15 1.69 -1.69
C GLY A 583 -8.74 2.15 -1.32
N ASN A 584 -8.55 2.80 -0.15
CA ASN A 584 -7.23 3.13 0.38
C ASN A 584 -7.18 2.93 1.91
N GLU A 585 -6.15 2.30 2.39
CA GLU A 585 -6.01 1.69 3.71
C GLU A 585 -6.11 2.63 4.91
N PRO A 586 -5.68 3.89 4.87
CA PRO A 586 -5.84 4.81 6.01
C PRO A 586 -7.27 4.95 6.52
N SER A 587 -8.28 4.65 5.67
CA SER A 587 -9.70 4.71 6.03
C SER A 587 -10.24 3.47 6.74
N HIS A 588 -9.61 2.31 6.62
CA HIS A 588 -10.15 0.99 6.96
C HIS A 588 -10.68 0.85 8.40
N HIS A 589 -10.12 1.58 9.37
CA HIS A 589 -10.53 1.52 10.78
C HIS A 589 -11.64 2.52 11.14
N MET A 590 -11.93 3.51 10.29
CA MET A 590 -12.73 4.69 10.68
C MET A 590 -14.17 4.35 11.03
N ALA A 591 -14.82 3.42 10.32
CA ALA A 591 -16.19 3.00 10.61
C ALA A 591 -16.33 2.37 12.00
N TYR A 592 -15.27 1.82 12.55
CA TYR A 592 -15.23 1.19 13.86
C TYR A 592 -15.02 2.18 15.02
N LEU A 593 -14.61 3.42 14.75
CA LEU A 593 -14.34 4.43 15.77
C LEU A 593 -15.62 4.84 16.56
N TYR A 594 -16.80 4.66 16.00
CA TYR A 594 -18.04 4.89 16.72
C TYR A 594 -18.22 3.99 17.94
N ASN A 595 -17.60 2.79 17.98
CA ASN A 595 -17.62 1.93 19.16
C ASN A 595 -16.91 2.57 20.36
N PHE A 596 -15.87 3.37 20.14
CA PHE A 596 -15.13 4.06 21.20
C PHE A 596 -15.90 5.22 21.83
N ILE A 597 -16.99 5.66 21.21
CA ILE A 597 -17.85 6.77 21.66
C ILE A 597 -19.28 6.33 21.97
N ASN A 598 -19.49 5.06 22.37
CA ASN A 598 -20.78 4.52 22.76
C ASN A 598 -21.86 4.49 21.65
N LYS A 599 -21.45 4.42 20.38
CA LYS A 599 -22.35 4.44 19.20
C LYS A 599 -22.22 3.19 18.32
N PRO A 600 -22.25 1.96 18.87
CA PRO A 600 -22.01 0.76 18.07
C PRO A 600 -22.99 0.56 16.93
N ALA A 601 -24.22 1.09 17.03
CA ALA A 601 -25.19 1.01 15.94
C ALA A 601 -24.70 1.72 14.66
N LYS A 602 -23.98 2.85 14.76
CA LYS A 602 -23.40 3.54 13.62
C LYS A 602 -22.27 2.73 12.98
N THR A 603 -21.43 2.09 13.78
CA THR A 603 -20.44 1.12 13.27
C THR A 603 -21.14 0.02 12.47
N GLN A 604 -22.21 -0.59 13.02
CA GLN A 604 -22.93 -1.67 12.36
C GLN A 604 -23.53 -1.22 11.03
N GLU A 605 -24.09 -0.02 10.98
CA GLU A 605 -24.68 0.59 9.79
C GLU A 605 -23.62 0.82 8.68
N TYR A 606 -22.51 1.51 8.99
CA TYR A 606 -21.49 1.80 7.98
C TYR A 606 -20.72 0.55 7.56
N VAL A 607 -20.40 -0.36 8.47
CA VAL A 607 -19.74 -1.62 8.14
C VAL A 607 -20.64 -2.46 7.24
N HIS A 608 -21.95 -2.56 7.55
CA HIS A 608 -22.91 -3.26 6.69
C HIS A 608 -22.98 -2.62 5.29
N GLN A 609 -23.04 -1.28 5.23
CA GLN A 609 -23.05 -0.56 3.96
C GLN A 609 -21.82 -0.89 3.13
N ILE A 610 -20.61 -0.82 3.70
CA ILE A 610 -19.36 -1.12 3.02
C ILE A 610 -19.38 -2.56 2.51
N LEU A 611 -19.67 -3.54 3.37
CA LEU A 611 -19.71 -4.97 3.02
C LEU A 611 -20.65 -5.29 1.87
N THR A 612 -21.79 -4.60 1.78
CA THR A 612 -22.87 -4.93 0.82
C THR A 612 -22.87 -4.07 -0.43
N THR A 613 -22.12 -2.96 -0.47
CA THR A 613 -22.11 -2.06 -1.63
C THR A 613 -20.77 -1.98 -2.34
N LEU A 614 -19.64 -2.21 -1.63
CA LEU A 614 -18.29 -2.06 -2.18
C LEU A 614 -17.59 -3.40 -2.50
N TYR A 615 -18.25 -4.53 -2.23
CA TYR A 615 -17.79 -5.86 -2.60
C TYR A 615 -18.86 -6.60 -3.37
N LYS A 616 -18.52 -7.10 -4.57
CA LYS A 616 -19.49 -7.72 -5.49
C LYS A 616 -18.89 -8.94 -6.18
N ASN A 617 -19.75 -9.88 -6.57
CA ASN A 617 -19.36 -11.02 -7.41
C ASN A 617 -19.34 -10.59 -8.89
N GLU A 618 -18.44 -9.65 -9.23
CA GLU A 618 -18.25 -9.08 -10.56
C GLU A 618 -16.75 -8.81 -10.76
N PRO A 619 -16.23 -8.71 -12.00
CA PRO A 619 -14.82 -8.42 -12.23
C PRO A 619 -14.34 -7.11 -11.59
N ASP A 620 -15.18 -6.07 -11.53
CA ASP A 620 -14.92 -4.81 -10.81
C ASP A 620 -15.42 -4.84 -9.36
N GLY A 621 -15.49 -6.01 -8.77
CA GLY A 621 -16.07 -6.26 -7.45
C GLY A 621 -15.22 -5.85 -6.25
N VAL A 622 -14.03 -5.26 -6.48
CA VAL A 622 -13.17 -4.65 -5.46
C VAL A 622 -12.98 -3.18 -5.81
N SER A 623 -13.20 -2.29 -4.85
CA SER A 623 -13.31 -0.84 -5.12
C SER A 623 -12.00 -0.06 -5.10
N GLY A 624 -10.87 -0.70 -5.31
CA GLY A 624 -9.49 -0.12 -5.37
C GLY A 624 -8.49 -1.23 -5.51
N ASN A 625 -7.21 -0.91 -5.39
CA ASN A 625 -6.17 -1.92 -5.32
C ASN A 625 -6.53 -2.98 -4.28
N GLU A 626 -6.38 -4.24 -4.61
CA GLU A 626 -6.66 -5.32 -3.65
C GLU A 626 -5.56 -5.37 -2.55
N ASP A 627 -4.35 -4.88 -2.89
CA ASP A 627 -3.19 -4.66 -2.03
C ASP A 627 -2.74 -5.91 -1.27
N CYS A 628 -2.37 -6.93 -2.07
CA CYS A 628 -1.71 -8.15 -1.57
C CYS A 628 -2.50 -8.83 -0.43
N GLY A 629 -3.82 -8.84 -0.53
CA GLY A 629 -4.71 -9.47 0.44
C GLY A 629 -5.31 -8.53 1.48
N GLN A 630 -4.95 -7.24 1.52
CA GLN A 630 -5.44 -6.34 2.57
C GLN A 630 -6.92 -6.01 2.44
N MET A 631 -7.39 -5.62 1.26
CA MET A 631 -8.82 -5.34 1.02
C MET A 631 -9.68 -6.58 1.29
N SER A 632 -9.19 -7.73 0.86
CA SER A 632 -9.84 -9.02 1.07
C SER A 632 -9.84 -9.43 2.53
N ALA A 633 -8.76 -9.22 3.28
CA ALA A 633 -8.69 -9.50 4.71
C ALA A 633 -9.63 -8.60 5.53
N TRP A 634 -9.77 -7.33 5.11
CA TRP A 634 -10.78 -6.44 5.70
C TRP A 634 -12.18 -7.02 5.55
N TYR A 635 -12.52 -7.49 4.33
CA TYR A 635 -13.82 -8.12 4.06
C TYR A 635 -14.01 -9.40 4.88
N VAL A 636 -13.00 -10.28 4.92
CA VAL A 636 -13.05 -11.54 5.70
C VAL A 636 -13.33 -11.25 7.18
N LEU A 637 -12.53 -10.40 7.83
CA LEU A 637 -12.70 -10.10 9.25
C LEU A 637 -14.01 -9.38 9.52
N SER A 638 -14.35 -8.36 8.73
CA SER A 638 -15.54 -7.54 8.94
C SER A 638 -16.83 -8.32 8.71
N SER A 639 -16.87 -9.23 7.73
CA SER A 639 -18.01 -10.11 7.45
C SER A 639 -18.22 -11.18 8.53
N LEU A 640 -17.14 -11.58 9.24
CA LEU A 640 -17.23 -12.40 10.46
C LEU A 640 -17.80 -11.61 11.65
N GLY A 641 -17.88 -10.29 11.57
CA GLY A 641 -18.45 -9.40 12.57
C GLY A 641 -17.46 -8.72 13.49
N PHE A 642 -16.15 -8.70 13.18
CA PHE A 642 -15.14 -7.98 13.96
C PHE A 642 -13.96 -7.55 13.10
N TYR A 643 -13.17 -6.57 13.58
CA TYR A 643 -12.00 -6.02 12.88
C TYR A 643 -10.89 -5.61 13.85
N SER A 644 -9.64 -5.72 13.42
CA SER A 644 -8.47 -5.30 14.19
C SER A 644 -8.20 -3.81 13.96
N VAL A 645 -8.79 -2.94 14.77
CA VAL A 645 -8.56 -1.48 14.68
C VAL A 645 -7.15 -1.09 15.10
N THR A 646 -6.57 -1.81 16.05
CA THR A 646 -5.28 -1.51 16.69
C THR A 646 -4.42 -2.77 16.76
N PRO A 647 -3.80 -3.22 15.65
CA PRO A 647 -2.82 -4.31 15.69
C PRO A 647 -1.73 -4.04 16.75
N GLY A 648 -1.32 -5.04 17.50
CA GLY A 648 -0.52 -4.87 18.75
C GLY A 648 -1.37 -4.74 20.01
N SER A 649 -2.70 -4.76 19.87
CA SER A 649 -3.67 -4.91 20.94
C SER A 649 -4.26 -6.33 20.93
N ASN A 650 -4.79 -6.77 22.05
CA ASN A 650 -5.45 -8.08 22.17
C ASN A 650 -6.94 -8.02 21.74
N GLU A 651 -7.43 -6.92 21.22
CA GLU A 651 -8.85 -6.65 20.98
C GLU A 651 -9.19 -6.55 19.51
N TYR A 652 -10.29 -7.19 19.10
CA TYR A 652 -10.95 -6.99 17.82
C TYR A 652 -12.30 -6.29 18.09
N ILE A 653 -12.56 -5.22 17.35
CA ILE A 653 -13.74 -4.38 17.53
C ILE A 653 -14.93 -5.00 16.78
N ILE A 654 -16.04 -5.17 17.45
CA ILE A 654 -17.24 -5.81 16.89
C ILE A 654 -17.97 -4.81 15.98
N GLY A 655 -18.19 -5.23 14.72
CA GLY A 655 -19.02 -4.57 13.73
C GLY A 655 -20.40 -5.26 13.65
N THR A 656 -20.72 -5.79 12.46
CA THR A 656 -21.95 -6.58 12.23
C THR A 656 -21.61 -7.82 11.41
N PRO A 657 -22.06 -9.03 11.79
CA PRO A 657 -21.85 -10.23 10.99
C PRO A 657 -22.68 -10.21 9.71
N LEU A 658 -22.14 -10.81 8.64
CA LEU A 658 -22.81 -10.93 7.34
C LEU A 658 -23.40 -12.34 7.10
N PHE A 659 -23.04 -13.32 7.91
CA PHE A 659 -23.41 -14.74 7.74
C PHE A 659 -24.23 -15.25 8.91
N ASP A 660 -25.14 -16.20 8.65
CA ASP A 660 -25.92 -16.87 9.68
C ASP A 660 -25.01 -17.58 10.67
N LYS A 661 -23.91 -18.14 10.16
CA LYS A 661 -22.89 -18.80 10.97
C LYS A 661 -21.56 -18.83 10.26
N ALA A 662 -20.49 -18.65 11.03
CA ALA A 662 -19.11 -18.90 10.63
C ALA A 662 -18.40 -19.76 11.67
N THR A 663 -17.53 -20.67 11.22
CA THR A 663 -16.72 -21.53 12.06
C THR A 663 -15.25 -21.35 11.69
N ILE A 664 -14.43 -20.89 12.62
CA ILE A 664 -12.98 -20.76 12.47
C ILE A 664 -12.36 -22.03 13.05
N ASN A 665 -11.65 -22.79 12.22
CA ASN A 665 -10.88 -23.96 12.59
C ASN A 665 -9.45 -23.52 12.92
N LEU A 666 -9.10 -23.57 14.19
CA LEU A 666 -7.82 -23.05 14.69
C LEU A 666 -6.71 -24.10 14.60
N GLU A 667 -5.48 -23.69 14.33
CA GLU A 667 -4.31 -24.59 14.26
C GLU A 667 -4.06 -25.38 15.56
N ASN A 668 -4.52 -24.87 16.70
CA ASN A 668 -4.46 -25.58 17.97
C ASN A 668 -5.53 -26.71 18.13
N GLY A 669 -6.26 -27.02 17.07
CA GLY A 669 -7.30 -28.06 17.01
C GLY A 669 -8.64 -27.67 17.62
N LYS A 670 -8.82 -26.43 18.11
CA LYS A 670 -10.10 -25.92 18.60
C LYS A 670 -10.88 -25.26 17.49
N THR A 671 -12.16 -24.97 17.77
CA THR A 671 -13.02 -24.21 16.87
C THR A 671 -13.63 -23.01 17.59
N PHE A 672 -13.77 -21.90 16.86
CA PHE A 672 -14.51 -20.74 17.33
C PHE A 672 -15.69 -20.49 16.37
N THR A 673 -16.90 -20.46 16.89
CA THR A 673 -18.12 -20.28 16.08
C THR A 673 -18.73 -18.91 16.32
N ILE A 674 -19.07 -18.21 15.26
CA ILE A 674 -19.87 -16.99 15.28
C ILE A 674 -21.22 -17.31 14.67
N ALA A 675 -22.32 -16.97 15.36
CA ALA A 675 -23.67 -17.21 14.86
C ALA A 675 -24.52 -15.96 15.01
N ALA A 676 -25.26 -15.60 13.97
CA ALA A 676 -26.15 -14.46 13.94
C ALA A 676 -27.61 -14.91 13.74
N LYS A 677 -28.36 -14.94 14.82
CA LYS A 677 -29.77 -15.31 14.80
C LYS A 677 -30.62 -14.17 14.29
N ASN A 678 -31.62 -14.49 13.47
CA ASN A 678 -32.52 -13.52 12.84
C ASN A 678 -31.82 -12.52 11.93
N LEU A 679 -30.68 -12.89 11.39
CA LEU A 679 -29.96 -12.10 10.38
C LEU A 679 -30.82 -11.96 9.12
N SER A 680 -30.88 -10.76 8.55
CA SER A 680 -31.46 -10.49 7.22
C SER A 680 -30.90 -9.18 6.68
N LYS A 681 -31.23 -8.80 5.45
CA LYS A 681 -30.79 -7.51 4.88
C LYS A 681 -31.21 -6.30 5.72
N GLU A 682 -32.37 -6.40 6.44
CA GLU A 682 -32.89 -5.36 7.32
C GLU A 682 -32.37 -5.50 8.75
N ASN A 683 -32.11 -6.72 9.20
CA ASN A 683 -31.71 -7.03 10.58
C ASN A 683 -30.20 -7.00 10.72
N MET A 684 -29.59 -5.82 10.56
CA MET A 684 -28.13 -5.61 10.63
C MET A 684 -27.64 -5.18 12.01
N TYR A 685 -28.54 -4.79 12.93
CA TYR A 685 -28.14 -4.32 14.25
C TYR A 685 -28.11 -5.47 15.27
N ILE A 686 -27.14 -5.42 16.19
CA ILE A 686 -27.02 -6.38 17.28
C ILE A 686 -27.96 -5.96 18.41
N LYS A 687 -28.93 -6.79 18.73
CA LYS A 687 -29.84 -6.62 19.86
C LYS A 687 -29.22 -7.10 21.17
N SER A 688 -28.51 -8.21 21.12
CA SER A 688 -27.82 -8.81 22.26
C SER A 688 -26.78 -9.81 21.78
N ALA A 689 -25.81 -10.11 22.63
CA ALA A 689 -24.77 -11.11 22.34
C ALA A 689 -24.56 -12.07 23.52
N LYS A 690 -24.05 -13.28 23.22
CA LYS A 690 -23.60 -14.25 24.21
C LYS A 690 -22.24 -14.81 23.79
N LEU A 691 -21.26 -14.76 24.71
CA LEU A 691 -19.97 -15.43 24.54
C LEU A 691 -19.98 -16.71 25.43
N ASN A 692 -19.82 -17.86 24.79
CA ASN A 692 -19.86 -19.17 25.47
C ASN A 692 -21.12 -19.35 26.34
N GLY A 693 -22.29 -18.95 25.82
CA GLY A 693 -23.60 -19.02 26.45
C GLY A 693 -23.86 -17.99 27.55
N LYS A 694 -22.89 -17.17 27.95
CA LYS A 694 -23.00 -16.08 28.92
C LYS A 694 -23.32 -14.77 28.20
N ASN A 695 -24.15 -13.93 28.82
CA ASN A 695 -24.48 -12.61 28.31
C ASN A 695 -23.18 -11.78 28.09
N TYR A 696 -23.06 -11.14 26.89
CA TYR A 696 -21.91 -10.40 26.48
C TYR A 696 -22.32 -9.02 25.95
N THR A 697 -21.88 -7.97 26.65
CA THR A 697 -22.30 -6.59 26.33
C THR A 697 -21.20 -5.77 25.68
N LYS A 698 -19.96 -6.28 25.69
CA LYS A 698 -18.81 -5.56 25.14
C LYS A 698 -18.85 -5.49 23.62
N THR A 699 -18.45 -4.36 23.09
CA THR A 699 -18.34 -4.11 21.64
C THR A 699 -16.97 -4.47 21.05
N PHE A 700 -16.24 -5.35 21.72
CA PHE A 700 -14.98 -5.95 21.28
C PHE A 700 -14.86 -7.39 21.78
N ILE A 701 -14.01 -8.18 21.15
CA ILE A 701 -13.63 -9.53 21.58
C ILE A 701 -12.13 -9.66 21.62
N THR A 702 -11.59 -10.43 22.56
CA THR A 702 -10.12 -10.61 22.67
C THR A 702 -9.64 -11.78 21.80
N HIS A 703 -8.40 -11.67 21.29
CA HIS A 703 -7.71 -12.75 20.59
C HIS A 703 -7.72 -14.05 21.42
N GLU A 704 -7.42 -13.95 22.71
CA GLU A 704 -7.43 -15.09 23.62
C GLU A 704 -8.82 -15.79 23.66
N ALA A 705 -9.91 -15.02 23.66
CA ALA A 705 -11.27 -15.60 23.65
C ALA A 705 -11.54 -16.39 22.35
N ILE A 706 -11.03 -15.96 21.22
CA ILE A 706 -11.12 -16.67 19.94
C ILE A 706 -10.26 -17.94 19.99
N MET A 707 -8.98 -17.82 20.37
CA MET A 707 -8.01 -18.92 20.35
C MET A 707 -8.30 -20.01 21.41
N ASN A 708 -9.07 -19.67 22.45
CA ASN A 708 -9.57 -20.66 23.42
C ASN A 708 -10.69 -21.53 22.87
N GLY A 709 -11.25 -21.18 21.71
CA GLY A 709 -12.40 -21.82 21.11
C GLY A 709 -13.71 -21.48 21.83
N GLY A 710 -14.83 -21.92 21.26
CA GLY A 710 -16.15 -21.66 21.80
C GLY A 710 -17.10 -20.98 20.83
N SER A 711 -17.96 -20.07 21.31
CA SER A 711 -18.96 -19.44 20.45
C SER A 711 -19.30 -18.02 20.85
N LEU A 712 -19.49 -17.15 19.85
CA LEU A 712 -20.08 -15.82 19.95
C LEU A 712 -21.42 -15.86 19.20
N VAL A 713 -22.52 -15.63 19.92
CA VAL A 713 -23.88 -15.70 19.34
C VAL A 713 -24.53 -14.34 19.44
N PHE A 714 -24.88 -13.78 18.31
CA PHE A 714 -25.65 -12.53 18.20
C PHE A 714 -27.13 -12.81 18.00
N GLU A 715 -27.98 -11.97 18.57
CA GLU A 715 -29.39 -11.82 18.26
C GLU A 715 -29.56 -10.53 17.46
N MET A 716 -29.99 -10.60 16.21
CA MET A 716 -30.04 -9.46 15.29
C MET A 716 -31.45 -8.80 15.29
N THR A 717 -31.49 -7.51 14.89
CA THR A 717 -32.72 -6.69 14.82
C THR A 717 -32.59 -5.65 13.69
N ASN A 718 -33.73 -5.12 13.26
CA ASN A 718 -33.78 -4.06 12.21
C ASN A 718 -33.75 -2.64 12.78
N THR A 719 -33.57 -2.46 14.05
CA THR A 719 -33.50 -1.14 14.70
C THR A 719 -32.32 -1.05 15.64
N PRO A 720 -31.67 0.12 15.75
CA PRO A 720 -30.63 0.35 16.75
C PRO A 720 -31.06 -0.07 18.15
N SER A 721 -30.17 -0.67 18.90
CA SER A 721 -30.40 -1.16 20.27
C SER A 721 -29.47 -0.49 21.28
N ASP A 722 -29.71 -0.74 22.56
CA ASP A 722 -28.85 -0.27 23.66
C ASP A 722 -27.64 -1.21 23.92
N TRP A 723 -27.46 -2.24 23.11
CA TRP A 723 -26.33 -3.14 23.27
C TRP A 723 -25.00 -2.40 23.04
N GLY A 724 -24.05 -2.55 23.99
CA GLY A 724 -22.71 -1.96 23.90
C GLY A 724 -22.63 -0.45 24.09
N THR A 725 -23.71 0.22 24.53
CA THR A 725 -23.72 1.69 24.68
C THR A 725 -23.17 2.21 26.01
N LYS A 726 -22.81 1.33 26.95
CA LYS A 726 -22.29 1.75 28.26
C LYS A 726 -20.76 1.92 28.22
N ASP A 727 -20.23 2.84 29.02
CA ASP A 727 -18.78 3.08 29.10
C ASP A 727 -17.95 1.83 29.49
N ALA A 728 -18.53 0.89 30.23
CA ALA A 728 -17.87 -0.37 30.59
C ALA A 728 -17.83 -1.40 29.44
N ASP A 729 -18.57 -1.16 28.38
CA ASP A 729 -18.77 -2.09 27.26
C ASP A 729 -17.97 -1.68 25.98
N ILE A 730 -17.43 -0.45 25.94
CA ILE A 730 -16.69 0.09 24.78
C ILE A 730 -15.22 -0.32 24.82
N PRO A 731 -14.53 -0.41 23.67
CA PRO A 731 -13.08 -0.55 23.61
C PRO A 731 -12.40 0.72 24.10
N VAL A 732 -11.20 0.59 24.62
CA VAL A 732 -10.39 1.74 25.08
C VAL A 732 -8.95 1.56 24.67
N THR A 733 -8.46 2.48 23.84
CA THR A 733 -7.03 2.68 23.64
C THR A 733 -6.63 4.02 24.24
N GLU A 734 -5.70 4.02 25.17
CA GLU A 734 -5.32 5.22 25.93
C GLU A 734 -3.87 5.14 26.40
N ILE A 735 -3.10 6.18 26.14
CA ILE A 735 -1.77 6.37 26.71
C ILE A 735 -1.92 7.15 28.02
N LYS A 736 -1.72 6.47 29.16
CA LYS A 736 -1.98 7.03 30.51
C LYS A 736 -0.78 7.67 31.17
N ASP A 737 0.39 7.13 30.93
CA ASP A 737 1.65 7.51 31.53
C ASP A 737 2.58 8.22 30.55
N HIS A 738 3.67 8.79 31.05
CA HIS A 738 4.68 9.49 30.25
C HIS A 738 4.10 10.55 29.30
N LYS A 739 3.09 11.29 29.73
CA LYS A 739 2.46 12.37 28.93
C LYS A 739 3.50 13.37 28.44
N ILE A 740 3.43 13.76 27.17
CA ILE A 740 4.29 14.79 26.57
C ILE A 740 3.70 16.18 26.70
N VAL A 741 4.56 17.19 26.61
CA VAL A 741 4.18 18.58 26.36
C VAL A 741 4.35 18.86 24.86
N PRO A 742 3.30 19.13 24.08
CA PRO A 742 3.40 19.46 22.67
C PRO A 742 4.22 20.75 22.45
N PRO A 743 5.05 20.83 21.40
CA PRO A 743 5.78 22.07 21.09
C PRO A 743 4.83 23.16 20.58
N PRO A 744 5.01 24.43 21.03
CA PRO A 744 4.23 25.55 20.55
C PRO A 744 4.38 25.79 19.06
N PHE A 745 3.35 26.35 18.43
CA PHE A 745 3.36 26.78 17.05
C PHE A 745 3.05 28.28 16.92
N ILE A 746 3.44 28.88 15.80
CA ILE A 746 3.12 30.24 15.44
C ILE A 746 1.68 30.28 14.91
N ALA A 747 0.76 30.80 15.70
CA ALA A 747 -0.65 30.93 15.35
C ALA A 747 -0.92 32.14 14.43
N LYS A 748 -0.15 33.22 14.59
CA LYS A 748 -0.19 34.42 13.74
C LYS A 748 1.20 35.03 13.61
N GLY A 749 1.45 35.69 12.49
CA GLY A 749 2.69 36.40 12.19
C GLY A 749 3.32 35.90 10.90
N ASP A 750 3.73 36.80 10.03
CA ASP A 750 4.37 36.49 8.77
C ASP A 750 5.83 36.11 8.99
N ILE A 751 6.24 34.96 8.51
CA ILE A 751 7.63 34.47 8.54
C ILE A 751 8.53 35.32 7.63
N ALA A 752 8.02 35.67 6.44
CA ALA A 752 8.63 36.65 5.55
C ALA A 752 7.81 37.93 5.58
N PHE A 753 8.36 39.01 6.12
CA PHE A 753 7.59 40.21 6.46
C PHE A 753 8.21 41.51 5.95
N LYS A 754 7.34 42.53 5.75
CA LYS A 754 7.70 43.89 5.40
C LYS A 754 7.51 44.81 6.62
N GLY A 755 8.57 45.55 7.04
CA GLY A 755 8.50 46.43 8.19
C GLY A 755 8.64 45.69 9.52
N GLU A 756 7.53 45.38 10.18
CA GLU A 756 7.47 44.57 11.41
C GLU A 756 6.36 43.54 11.31
N THR A 757 6.51 42.41 12.03
CA THR A 757 5.46 41.40 12.21
C THR A 757 5.18 41.21 13.70
N GLU A 758 3.94 40.92 14.05
CA GLU A 758 3.51 40.59 15.40
C GLU A 758 3.16 39.10 15.47
N VAL A 759 3.98 38.37 16.22
CA VAL A 759 3.89 36.91 16.34
C VAL A 759 3.09 36.55 17.58
N THR A 760 2.07 35.67 17.43
CA THR A 760 1.41 35.01 18.55
C THR A 760 1.71 33.51 18.50
N LEU A 761 1.95 32.95 19.67
CA LEU A 761 2.21 31.50 19.87
C LEU A 761 0.96 30.84 20.44
N SER A 762 0.74 29.59 20.05
CA SER A 762 -0.31 28.74 20.59
C SER A 762 0.16 27.28 20.66
N MET A 763 -0.63 26.44 21.28
CA MET A 763 -0.38 25.00 21.39
C MET A 763 -1.72 24.26 21.52
N PRO A 764 -1.78 22.93 21.22
CA PRO A 764 -2.96 22.13 21.51
C PRO A 764 -3.34 22.19 23.00
N ASN A 765 -4.60 21.89 23.32
CA ASN A 765 -5.24 22.00 24.66
C ASN A 765 -4.46 21.30 25.79
N THR A 766 -3.31 21.86 26.14
CA THR A 766 -2.47 21.37 27.25
C THR A 766 -2.17 22.54 28.16
N PRO A 767 -2.42 22.47 29.48
CA PRO A 767 -2.03 23.53 30.40
C PRO A 767 -0.51 23.54 30.55
N ALA A 768 0.15 24.47 29.87
CA ALA A 768 1.59 24.63 29.87
C ALA A 768 1.96 26.10 29.64
N GLU A 769 3.13 26.50 30.13
CA GLU A 769 3.70 27.82 29.94
C GLU A 769 4.62 27.84 28.72
N ILE A 770 4.47 28.80 27.83
CA ILE A 770 5.28 28.93 26.62
C ILE A 770 6.45 29.89 26.89
N PHE A 771 7.64 29.51 26.45
CA PHE A 771 8.86 30.34 26.53
C PHE A 771 9.42 30.59 25.14
N TYR A 772 10.07 31.76 24.96
CA TYR A 772 10.70 32.11 23.69
C TYR A 772 12.04 32.81 23.86
N SER A 773 12.92 32.68 22.88
CA SER A 773 14.21 33.37 22.76
C SER A 773 14.37 33.92 21.35
N ILE A 774 14.95 35.11 21.19
CA ILE A 774 15.29 35.69 19.90
C ILE A 774 16.82 35.72 19.77
N ASN A 775 17.38 35.16 18.68
CA ASN A 775 18.80 35.10 18.39
C ASN A 775 19.63 34.59 19.60
N ASP A 776 19.18 33.45 20.16
CA ASP A 776 19.81 32.78 21.31
C ASP A 776 19.94 33.65 22.59
N SER A 777 19.10 34.66 22.74
CA SER A 777 19.00 35.42 23.98
C SER A 777 18.42 34.60 25.12
N GLU A 778 18.40 35.11 26.34
CA GLU A 778 17.73 34.47 27.47
C GLU A 778 16.25 34.25 27.19
N PHE A 779 15.74 33.06 27.58
CA PHE A 779 14.35 32.68 27.40
C PHE A 779 13.42 33.53 28.26
N LYS A 780 12.33 33.99 27.68
CA LYS A 780 11.27 34.77 28.32
C LYS A 780 9.94 34.04 28.24
N MET A 781 9.14 34.17 29.27
CA MET A 781 7.76 33.67 29.23
C MET A 781 6.96 34.46 28.18
N PHE A 782 6.19 33.72 27.36
CA PHE A 782 5.28 34.31 26.38
C PHE A 782 3.97 34.75 27.08
N GLU A 783 3.64 36.03 26.99
CA GLU A 783 2.41 36.54 27.59
C GLU A 783 1.31 36.81 26.57
N LYS A 784 1.62 37.47 25.45
CA LYS A 784 0.59 37.94 24.51
C LYS A 784 1.02 37.93 23.05
N SER A 785 2.10 38.63 22.74
CA SER A 785 2.67 38.70 21.38
C SER A 785 4.13 39.07 21.42
N ILE A 786 4.84 38.79 20.33
CA ILE A 786 6.26 39.09 20.12
C ILE A 786 6.37 39.97 18.88
N LYS A 787 6.94 41.20 19.03
CA LYS A 787 7.22 42.06 17.89
C LYS A 787 8.59 41.73 17.30
N ILE A 788 8.63 41.46 16.01
CA ILE A 788 9.83 41.20 15.23
C ILE A 788 9.97 42.29 14.16
N SER A 789 11.06 43.04 14.20
CA SER A 789 11.34 44.16 13.29
C SER A 789 12.52 43.92 12.35
N ASP A 790 13.32 42.90 12.64
CA ASP A 790 14.48 42.50 11.84
C ASP A 790 14.55 40.99 11.66
N ALA A 791 15.26 40.55 10.62
CA ALA A 791 15.49 39.11 10.38
C ALA A 791 16.15 38.50 11.64
N CYS A 792 15.59 37.39 12.12
CA CYS A 792 16.03 36.75 13.37
C CYS A 792 15.64 35.29 13.42
N LYS A 793 16.21 34.58 14.41
CA LYS A 793 15.80 33.27 14.83
C LYS A 793 14.93 33.36 16.09
N LEU A 794 13.72 32.80 16.01
CA LEU A 794 12.81 32.65 17.15
C LEU A 794 12.82 31.22 17.59
N THR A 795 13.29 30.93 18.81
CA THR A 795 13.23 29.59 19.42
C THR A 795 12.14 29.57 20.46
N VAL A 796 11.27 28.56 20.42
CA VAL A 796 10.13 28.42 21.33
C VAL A 796 10.09 27.03 21.96
N TYR A 797 9.62 26.91 23.18
CA TYR A 797 9.28 25.65 23.84
C TYR A 797 8.19 25.88 24.88
N ALA A 798 7.62 24.80 25.41
CA ALA A 798 6.64 24.87 26.50
C ALA A 798 7.05 23.95 27.64
N THR A 799 6.58 24.25 28.86
CA THR A 799 6.78 23.42 30.05
C THR A 799 5.46 23.28 30.80
N ASP A 800 5.18 22.10 31.31
CA ASP A 800 4.06 21.88 32.22
C ASP A 800 4.44 22.24 33.67
N GLY A 801 3.46 22.23 34.58
CA GLY A 801 3.70 22.51 36.00
C GLY A 801 4.45 21.38 36.73
N TYR A 802 4.81 20.29 36.04
CA TYR A 802 5.48 19.11 36.61
C TYR A 802 6.95 18.98 36.17
N GLY A 803 7.44 19.92 35.35
CA GLY A 803 8.83 19.97 34.87
C GLY A 803 9.08 19.20 33.57
N ASN A 804 8.06 18.73 32.85
CA ASN A 804 8.25 18.23 31.49
C ASN A 804 8.36 19.40 30.51
N GLU A 805 9.29 19.26 29.57
CA GLU A 805 9.51 20.26 28.52
C GLU A 805 9.20 19.67 27.14
N SER A 806 8.66 20.51 26.26
CA SER A 806 8.54 20.19 24.84
C SER A 806 9.90 20.29 24.15
N PRO A 807 10.06 19.70 22.95
CA PRO A 807 11.15 20.04 22.05
C PRO A 807 11.23 21.55 21.80
N LYS A 808 12.47 22.06 21.60
CA LYS A 808 12.73 23.47 21.22
C LYS A 808 12.64 23.60 19.71
N ILE A 809 11.70 24.41 19.21
CA ILE A 809 11.52 24.68 17.79
C ILE A 809 12.09 26.04 17.44
N THR A 810 13.01 26.06 16.47
CA THR A 810 13.62 27.31 15.98
C THR A 810 13.08 27.65 14.60
N THR A 811 12.57 28.86 14.45
CA THR A 811 12.02 29.41 13.20
C THR A 811 12.84 30.62 12.77
N GLU A 812 13.29 30.67 11.51
CA GLU A 812 13.95 31.82 10.92
C GLU A 812 12.91 32.78 10.33
N PHE A 813 13.00 34.04 10.67
CA PHE A 813 12.20 35.14 10.14
C PHE A 813 12.98 35.93 9.10
N PHE A 814 12.36 36.21 7.96
CA PHE A 814 12.96 36.88 6.81
C PHE A 814 12.38 38.28 6.65
N LYS A 815 13.22 39.29 6.64
CA LYS A 815 12.78 40.66 6.41
C LYS A 815 12.86 41.01 4.93
N ILE A 816 11.72 41.09 4.28
CA ILE A 816 11.59 41.50 2.88
C ILE A 816 11.77 43.02 2.80
N ASN A 817 12.48 43.49 1.79
CA ASN A 817 12.56 44.92 1.53
C ASN A 817 11.15 45.51 1.31
N PRO A 818 10.68 46.49 2.14
CA PRO A 818 9.30 46.98 2.09
C PRO A 818 8.96 47.67 0.77
N ASN A 819 9.98 48.08 0.01
CA ASN A 819 9.81 48.75 -1.29
C ASN A 819 9.63 47.73 -2.42
N LEU A 820 9.95 46.45 -2.20
CA LEU A 820 9.75 45.41 -3.20
C LEU A 820 8.27 45.03 -3.31
N LYS A 821 7.78 44.99 -4.57
CA LYS A 821 6.47 44.48 -4.90
C LYS A 821 6.63 43.57 -6.09
N ILE A 822 5.86 42.49 -6.15
CA ILE A 822 5.81 41.61 -7.27
C ILE A 822 4.40 41.55 -7.85
N LYS A 823 4.32 41.44 -9.17
CA LYS A 823 3.11 41.18 -9.88
C LYS A 823 3.37 39.91 -10.71
N LEU A 824 2.54 38.88 -10.54
CA LEU A 824 2.50 37.70 -11.37
C LEU A 824 1.44 37.92 -12.44
N ASP A 825 1.81 37.78 -13.71
CA ASP A 825 0.88 37.89 -14.86
C ASP A 825 0.33 36.50 -15.27
N THR A 826 0.84 35.42 -14.64
CA THR A 826 0.42 34.02 -14.79
C THR A 826 0.15 33.41 -13.42
N GLU A 827 -0.74 32.41 -13.35
CA GLU A 827 -1.17 31.77 -12.10
C GLU A 827 -0.37 30.50 -11.83
N TYR A 828 0.10 30.33 -10.58
CA TYR A 828 0.68 29.10 -10.08
C TYR A 828 -0.41 28.14 -9.58
N ALA A 829 -0.10 26.84 -9.51
CA ALA A 829 -1.00 25.85 -8.95
C ALA A 829 -1.08 25.98 -7.42
N ASN A 830 -2.28 25.84 -6.85
CA ASN A 830 -2.52 26.08 -5.42
C ASN A 830 -1.67 25.17 -4.51
N GLN A 831 -1.53 23.89 -4.87
CA GLN A 831 -0.70 22.94 -4.14
C GLN A 831 0.80 23.25 -4.17
N TYR A 832 1.25 24.13 -5.07
CA TYR A 832 2.64 24.58 -5.22
C TYR A 832 2.71 26.11 -5.15
N ASN A 833 2.27 26.68 -4.06
CA ASN A 833 2.18 28.15 -3.90
C ASN A 833 3.40 28.79 -3.23
N ALA A 834 4.29 28.00 -2.60
CA ALA A 834 5.50 28.43 -1.87
C ALA A 834 5.24 29.51 -0.80
N GLY A 835 4.01 29.63 -0.29
CA GLY A 835 3.64 30.71 0.65
C GLY A 835 2.94 31.89 -0.02
N GLY A 836 2.66 31.85 -1.32
CA GLY A 836 1.80 32.82 -2.01
C GLY A 836 2.50 33.81 -2.93
N ASN A 837 1.83 34.91 -3.24
CA ASN A 837 2.23 35.84 -4.30
C ASN A 837 3.61 36.49 -4.10
N ASN A 838 4.11 36.60 -2.87
CA ASN A 838 5.43 37.18 -2.60
C ASN A 838 6.57 36.14 -2.57
N ALA A 839 6.28 34.87 -2.76
CA ALA A 839 7.24 33.78 -2.63
C ALA A 839 8.50 33.98 -3.50
N LEU A 840 8.35 34.55 -4.69
CA LEU A 840 9.50 34.79 -5.58
C LEU A 840 10.38 35.99 -5.17
N ILE A 841 10.12 36.64 -4.03
CA ILE A 841 10.90 37.81 -3.49
C ILE A 841 11.01 37.76 -1.97
N ASP A 842 10.80 36.63 -1.34
CA ASP A 842 10.76 36.50 0.13
C ASP A 842 12.09 36.04 0.74
N GLY A 843 13.04 35.64 -0.08
CA GLY A 843 14.37 35.17 0.32
C GLY A 843 14.40 33.69 0.73
N ILE A 844 13.34 32.96 0.47
CA ILE A 844 13.24 31.53 0.82
C ILE A 844 13.58 30.69 -0.40
N LEU A 845 14.67 29.92 -0.31
CA LEU A 845 15.12 29.06 -1.39
C LEU A 845 14.48 27.67 -1.34
N GLY A 846 14.20 27.11 -2.51
CA GLY A 846 13.72 25.73 -2.69
C GLY A 846 14.79 24.68 -2.44
N THR A 847 14.36 23.48 -2.20
CA THR A 847 15.20 22.26 -2.09
C THR A 847 15.11 21.43 -3.35
N GLU A 848 15.92 20.36 -3.46
CA GLU A 848 15.80 19.40 -4.56
C GLU A 848 14.48 18.59 -4.50
N ASP A 849 13.82 18.54 -3.36
CA ASP A 849 12.48 17.95 -3.23
C ASP A 849 11.39 19.01 -3.41
N PHE A 850 10.73 19.02 -4.57
CA PHE A 850 9.66 19.96 -4.90
C PHE A 850 8.41 19.83 -4.01
N ARG A 851 8.26 18.70 -3.32
CA ARG A 851 7.10 18.38 -2.48
C ARG A 851 7.11 19.08 -1.13
N THR A 852 8.22 19.72 -0.78
CA THR A 852 8.44 20.37 0.53
C THR A 852 7.85 21.76 0.66
N GLY A 853 7.03 22.20 -0.31
CA GLY A 853 6.27 23.46 -0.22
C GLY A 853 7.06 24.74 -0.42
N THR A 854 8.28 24.68 -0.96
CA THR A 854 9.19 25.83 -1.16
C THR A 854 9.28 26.30 -2.61
N TRP A 855 8.54 25.71 -3.52
CA TRP A 855 8.52 26.02 -4.95
C TRP A 855 7.16 26.54 -5.40
N GLN A 856 7.13 27.59 -6.24
CA GLN A 856 5.94 27.90 -7.04
C GLN A 856 5.94 27.06 -8.31
N GLY A 857 4.87 26.28 -8.51
CA GLY A 857 4.71 25.39 -9.66
C GLY A 857 3.68 25.91 -10.66
N TYR A 858 4.03 25.93 -11.93
CA TYR A 858 3.21 26.41 -13.05
C TYR A 858 2.98 25.26 -14.03
N PHE A 859 1.73 24.83 -14.18
CA PHE A 859 1.38 23.73 -15.06
C PHE A 859 1.06 24.22 -16.46
N ASP A 860 1.81 23.74 -17.45
CA ASP A 860 1.65 24.10 -18.86
C ASP A 860 1.54 25.62 -19.12
N THR A 861 2.22 26.41 -18.33
CA THR A 861 2.12 27.88 -18.33
C THR A 861 3.49 28.53 -18.16
N ASP A 862 3.75 29.60 -18.88
CA ASP A 862 4.96 30.43 -18.72
C ASP A 862 4.97 31.10 -17.35
N VAL A 863 6.17 31.31 -16.78
CA VAL A 863 6.32 32.18 -15.60
C VAL A 863 6.52 33.61 -16.06
N ILE A 864 5.62 34.53 -15.69
CA ILE A 864 5.71 35.93 -16.03
C ILE A 864 5.58 36.76 -14.76
N ALA A 865 6.72 37.25 -14.26
CA ALA A 865 6.79 38.02 -13.01
C ALA A 865 7.42 39.40 -13.22
N THR A 866 6.83 40.44 -12.61
CA THR A 866 7.38 41.78 -12.63
C THR A 866 7.65 42.26 -11.18
N VAL A 867 8.92 42.53 -10.88
CA VAL A 867 9.36 43.04 -9.59
C VAL A 867 9.52 44.59 -9.68
N ASP A 868 8.82 45.31 -8.82
CA ASP A 868 8.99 46.77 -8.62
C ASP A 868 9.96 47.01 -7.44
N LEU A 869 11.08 47.67 -7.71
CA LEU A 869 12.11 48.00 -6.73
C LEU A 869 11.79 49.27 -5.92
N GLY A 870 10.61 49.87 -6.15
CA GLY A 870 10.12 51.07 -5.51
C GLY A 870 10.71 52.39 -6.10
N LYS A 871 11.95 52.36 -6.55
CA LYS A 871 12.64 53.48 -7.21
C LYS A 871 13.69 52.96 -8.19
N VAL A 872 14.11 53.80 -9.09
CA VAL A 872 15.27 53.53 -9.95
C VAL A 872 16.51 53.39 -9.08
N LYS A 873 17.23 52.26 -9.22
CA LYS A 873 18.50 51.99 -8.54
C LYS A 873 19.45 51.18 -9.44
N PRO A 874 20.77 51.28 -9.21
CA PRO A 874 21.72 50.36 -9.88
C PRO A 874 21.41 48.91 -9.52
N ILE A 875 21.58 48.05 -10.50
CA ILE A 875 21.43 46.61 -10.35
C ILE A 875 22.73 45.96 -10.81
N ASN A 876 23.33 45.09 -10.03
CA ASN A 876 24.53 44.34 -10.38
C ASN A 876 24.20 42.99 -11.01
N THR A 877 23.30 42.26 -10.42
CA THR A 877 22.88 40.91 -10.88
C THR A 877 21.40 40.69 -10.64
N ILE A 878 20.81 39.88 -11.50
CA ILE A 878 19.50 39.28 -11.32
C ILE A 878 19.68 37.78 -11.41
N GLN A 879 19.23 37.07 -10.41
CA GLN A 879 19.31 35.59 -10.33
C GLN A 879 17.90 35.01 -10.20
N VAL A 880 17.65 33.88 -10.89
CA VAL A 880 16.38 33.15 -10.79
C VAL A 880 16.71 31.66 -10.74
N ASN A 881 16.12 30.94 -9.79
CA ASN A 881 16.33 29.51 -9.68
C ASN A 881 15.13 28.74 -10.24
N PHE A 882 15.43 27.67 -10.95
CA PHE A 882 14.47 26.71 -11.47
C PHE A 882 14.85 25.30 -11.02
N LEU A 883 13.84 24.47 -10.77
CA LEU A 883 14.00 23.05 -10.52
C LEU A 883 13.82 22.25 -11.81
N GLU A 884 14.65 21.26 -12.02
CA GLU A 884 14.48 20.20 -13.02
C GLU A 884 14.41 18.85 -12.29
N ASP A 885 13.30 18.15 -12.47
CA ASP A 885 13.10 16.75 -12.06
C ASP A 885 12.21 16.09 -13.11
N GLN A 886 12.85 15.60 -14.17
CA GLN A 886 12.13 15.11 -15.36
C GLN A 886 11.22 13.93 -15.03
N LYS A 887 11.60 13.04 -14.14
CA LYS A 887 10.77 11.93 -13.69
C LYS A 887 9.43 12.41 -13.10
N SER A 888 9.40 13.60 -12.53
CA SER A 888 8.22 14.25 -11.94
C SER A 888 7.56 15.25 -12.89
N TRP A 889 7.78 15.16 -14.21
CA TRP A 889 7.27 16.08 -15.24
C TRP A 889 7.74 17.53 -15.07
N ILE A 890 8.78 17.82 -14.26
CA ILE A 890 9.32 19.15 -13.99
C ILE A 890 10.53 19.39 -14.90
N PHE A 891 10.42 20.37 -15.82
CA PHE A 891 11.44 20.68 -16.79
C PHE A 891 11.94 22.12 -16.62
N LEU A 892 13.19 22.36 -17.03
CA LEU A 892 13.72 23.71 -17.12
C LEU A 892 12.93 24.51 -18.18
N PRO A 893 12.88 25.85 -18.05
CA PRO A 893 12.34 26.69 -19.12
C PRO A 893 13.19 26.53 -20.39
N THR A 894 12.54 26.53 -21.56
CA THR A 894 13.27 26.52 -22.84
C THR A 894 14.05 27.81 -23.07
N GLU A 895 13.54 28.92 -22.51
CA GLU A 895 14.12 30.24 -22.63
C GLU A 895 13.76 31.08 -21.40
N VAL A 896 14.72 31.85 -20.90
CA VAL A 896 14.48 32.88 -19.87
C VAL A 896 14.90 34.25 -20.43
N GLU A 897 13.95 35.16 -20.41
CA GLU A 897 14.12 36.56 -20.84
C GLU A 897 14.05 37.47 -19.58
N CYS A 898 14.94 38.45 -19.54
CA CYS A 898 14.96 39.46 -18.49
C CYS A 898 14.85 40.84 -19.13
N TYR A 899 13.88 41.62 -18.67
CA TYR A 899 13.65 43.01 -19.12
C TYR A 899 13.73 43.98 -17.95
N VAL A 900 14.25 45.17 -18.23
CA VAL A 900 14.30 46.22 -17.24
C VAL A 900 13.69 47.49 -17.77
N SER A 901 13.09 48.31 -16.88
CA SER A 901 12.42 49.53 -17.24
C SER A 901 12.24 50.46 -16.03
N ASP A 902 12.04 51.77 -16.31
CA ASP A 902 11.58 52.75 -15.35
C ASP A 902 10.05 52.97 -15.39
N ASN A 903 9.37 52.30 -16.35
CA ASN A 903 7.94 52.41 -16.55
C ASN A 903 7.30 51.00 -16.55
N PRO A 904 6.29 50.73 -15.70
CA PRO A 904 5.71 49.42 -15.55
C PRO A 904 4.98 48.90 -16.80
N ASN A 905 4.59 49.80 -17.72
CA ASN A 905 3.82 49.49 -18.90
C ASN A 905 4.67 49.39 -20.18
N ARG A 906 5.98 49.67 -20.09
CA ARG A 906 6.85 49.69 -21.26
C ARG A 906 8.26 49.24 -20.93
N PHE A 907 8.56 47.97 -21.31
CA PHE A 907 9.88 47.37 -21.14
C PHE A 907 10.65 47.51 -22.47
N TYR A 908 11.72 48.30 -22.50
CA TYR A 908 12.51 48.58 -23.73
C TYR A 908 13.98 48.18 -23.65
N LYS A 909 14.43 47.63 -22.54
CA LYS A 909 15.73 47.02 -22.46
C LYS A 909 15.54 45.53 -22.16
N SER A 910 15.88 44.69 -23.15
CA SER A 910 16.02 43.25 -22.96
C SER A 910 17.49 42.91 -22.81
N LEU A 911 17.79 42.00 -21.88
CA LEU A 911 19.08 41.36 -21.80
C LEU A 911 19.13 40.19 -22.78
N PRO A 912 20.35 39.72 -23.15
CA PRO A 912 20.47 38.50 -23.93
C PRO A 912 19.68 37.38 -23.23
N LYS A 913 18.78 36.76 -23.98
CA LYS A 913 18.03 35.61 -23.51
C LYS A 913 18.94 34.43 -23.24
N GLN A 914 18.59 33.62 -22.26
CA GLN A 914 19.26 32.36 -21.99
C GLN A 914 18.35 31.24 -22.46
N THR A 915 18.89 30.31 -23.24
CA THR A 915 18.18 29.18 -23.80
C THR A 915 18.74 27.89 -23.21
N PHE A 916 17.89 26.90 -22.98
CA PHE A 916 18.25 25.62 -22.41
C PHE A 916 17.76 24.50 -23.31
N ASP A 917 18.64 23.54 -23.56
CA ASP A 917 18.22 22.26 -24.13
C ASP A 917 17.67 21.38 -23.00
N THR A 918 16.41 21.04 -23.11
CA THR A 918 15.67 20.28 -22.11
C THR A 918 15.17 18.96 -22.68
N THR A 919 15.66 18.58 -23.88
CA THR A 919 15.20 17.40 -24.60
C THR A 919 16.00 16.14 -24.25
N GLU A 920 17.18 16.27 -23.65
CA GLU A 920 18.01 15.14 -23.24
C GLU A 920 17.55 14.58 -21.90
N PRO A 921 17.42 13.24 -21.75
CA PRO A 921 17.07 12.61 -20.48
C PRO A 921 18.08 12.92 -19.36
N LYS A 922 17.55 13.27 -18.19
CA LYS A 922 18.35 13.45 -16.96
C LYS A 922 17.69 12.74 -15.78
N GLU A 923 18.52 12.11 -14.98
CA GLU A 923 18.09 11.49 -13.74
C GLU A 923 18.27 12.41 -12.54
N GLY A 924 17.32 12.32 -11.58
CA GLY A 924 17.35 13.07 -10.32
C GLY A 924 16.91 14.53 -10.44
N ALA A 925 16.81 15.16 -9.29
CA ALA A 925 16.42 16.54 -9.15
C ALA A 925 17.64 17.46 -9.18
N HIS A 926 17.55 18.58 -9.91
CA HIS A 926 18.64 19.54 -10.09
C HIS A 926 18.14 20.98 -10.01
N ILE A 927 18.76 21.79 -9.17
CA ILE A 927 18.47 23.24 -9.08
C ILE A 927 19.36 23.99 -10.08
N LYS A 928 18.74 24.72 -11.00
CA LYS A 928 19.42 25.54 -11.99
C LYS A 928 19.29 27.02 -11.62
N ASN A 929 20.42 27.65 -11.25
CA ASN A 929 20.52 29.07 -11.06
C ASN A 929 20.84 29.77 -12.39
N ILE A 930 19.98 30.74 -12.78
CA ILE A 930 20.13 31.55 -13.99
C ILE A 930 20.50 32.97 -13.57
N THR A 931 21.66 33.45 -14.02
CA THR A 931 22.19 34.77 -13.63
C THR A 931 22.30 35.69 -14.84
N PHE A 932 21.78 36.90 -14.73
CA PHE A 932 21.96 38.01 -15.65
C PHE A 932 22.92 39.03 -15.05
N ASP A 933 24.03 39.33 -15.77
CA ASP A 933 24.97 40.39 -15.40
C ASP A 933 24.35 41.75 -15.76
N MET A 934 24.14 42.58 -14.78
CA MET A 934 23.42 43.87 -14.86
C MET A 934 24.36 45.08 -14.73
N LYS A 935 25.67 44.87 -14.70
CA LYS A 935 26.63 45.95 -14.48
C LYS A 935 26.40 47.11 -15.45
N GLY A 936 26.22 48.34 -14.91
CA GLY A 936 25.96 49.54 -15.69
C GLY A 936 24.48 49.80 -15.99
N TYR A 937 23.56 48.94 -15.52
CA TYR A 937 22.14 49.16 -15.64
C TYR A 937 21.57 49.76 -14.36
N SER A 938 20.57 50.63 -14.52
CA SER A 938 19.72 51.10 -13.43
C SER A 938 18.28 51.03 -13.89
N ALA A 939 17.38 50.54 -13.03
CA ALA A 939 15.95 50.39 -13.33
C ALA A 939 15.11 50.38 -12.06
N ARG A 940 13.81 50.59 -12.20
CA ARG A 940 12.83 50.43 -11.14
C ARG A 940 12.09 49.08 -11.29
N TYR A 941 11.84 48.64 -12.51
CA TYR A 941 11.08 47.42 -12.77
C TYR A 941 11.99 46.37 -13.43
N VAL A 942 11.88 45.16 -12.94
CA VAL A 942 12.51 43.95 -13.52
C VAL A 942 11.40 43.01 -13.88
N LYS A 943 11.37 42.57 -15.15
CA LYS A 943 10.41 41.56 -15.61
C LYS A 943 11.14 40.31 -16.08
N ILE A 944 10.76 39.17 -15.54
CA ILE A 944 11.24 37.84 -15.91
C ILE A 944 10.14 37.15 -16.70
N VAL A 945 10.51 36.54 -17.84
CA VAL A 945 9.64 35.69 -18.61
C VAL A 945 10.37 34.37 -18.83
N ALA A 946 9.91 33.30 -18.24
CA ALA A 946 10.43 31.96 -18.44
C ALA A 946 9.41 31.14 -19.26
N LYS A 947 9.87 30.62 -20.39
CA LYS A 947 9.03 29.89 -21.34
C LYS A 947 8.97 28.41 -20.97
N LYS A 948 7.75 27.88 -20.82
CA LYS A 948 7.54 26.45 -20.60
C LYS A 948 8.13 25.60 -21.74
N LEU A 949 8.34 24.33 -21.51
CA LEU A 949 8.84 23.39 -22.53
C LEU A 949 7.87 23.23 -23.70
N GLY A 950 6.56 23.34 -23.49
CA GLY A 950 5.53 23.05 -24.48
C GLY A 950 5.15 21.57 -24.43
N VAL A 951 5.47 20.80 -25.46
CA VAL A 951 5.18 19.35 -25.49
C VAL A 951 6.39 18.59 -24.92
N LEU A 952 6.11 17.61 -24.08
CA LEU A 952 7.13 16.70 -23.53
C LEU A 952 7.85 15.94 -24.64
N PRO A 953 9.14 15.57 -24.46
CA PRO A 953 9.87 14.76 -25.45
C PRO A 953 9.25 13.37 -25.65
N GLU A 954 9.37 12.79 -26.85
CA GLU A 954 8.81 11.48 -27.19
C GLU A 954 9.29 10.32 -26.28
N TRP A 955 10.49 10.43 -25.74
CA TRP A 955 11.03 9.42 -24.80
C TRP A 955 10.40 9.49 -23.39
N HIS A 956 9.72 10.58 -23.04
CA HIS A 956 9.16 10.79 -21.72
C HIS A 956 7.78 10.13 -21.61
N LEU A 957 7.54 9.40 -20.50
CA LEU A 957 6.26 8.70 -20.29
C LEU A 957 5.02 9.59 -20.42
N GLY A 958 5.12 10.85 -20.00
CA GLY A 958 4.04 11.83 -20.10
C GLY A 958 3.70 12.28 -21.52
N TYR A 959 4.54 11.99 -22.54
CA TYR A 959 4.29 12.36 -23.92
C TYR A 959 2.98 11.74 -24.47
N GLN A 960 2.73 10.48 -24.13
CA GLN A 960 1.55 9.74 -24.58
C GLN A 960 0.29 10.04 -23.75
N HIS A 961 0.43 10.67 -22.56
CA HIS A 961 -0.70 11.05 -21.72
C HIS A 961 -1.31 12.37 -22.18
N ASP A 962 -0.82 13.48 -21.67
CA ASP A 962 -1.29 14.82 -22.03
C ASP A 962 -0.20 15.69 -22.66
N GLY A 963 1.05 15.21 -22.63
CA GLY A 963 2.22 15.86 -23.22
C GLY A 963 2.64 17.16 -22.54
N ARG A 964 2.11 17.49 -21.34
CA ARG A 964 2.31 18.76 -20.66
C ARG A 964 3.34 18.64 -19.52
N SER A 965 4.03 19.73 -19.22
CA SER A 965 5.07 19.79 -18.20
C SER A 965 4.80 20.84 -17.13
N TRP A 966 5.49 20.68 -16.00
CA TRP A 966 5.58 21.68 -14.96
C TRP A 966 6.82 22.56 -15.14
N LEU A 967 6.69 23.82 -14.70
CA LEU A 967 7.79 24.76 -14.53
C LEU A 967 7.82 25.22 -13.07
N PHE A 968 8.92 25.01 -12.36
CA PHE A 968 9.09 25.33 -10.95
C PHE A 968 10.13 26.44 -10.72
N VAL A 969 9.75 27.44 -9.94
CA VAL A 969 10.61 28.61 -9.62
C VAL A 969 10.47 28.94 -8.14
N ASP A 970 11.58 29.36 -7.46
CA ASP A 970 11.55 29.71 -6.03
C ASP A 970 11.77 31.20 -5.75
N GLU A 971 12.83 31.80 -6.30
CA GLU A 971 13.26 33.16 -5.91
C GLU A 971 13.77 33.95 -7.12
N ILE A 972 13.49 35.24 -7.14
CA ILE A 972 14.06 36.27 -8.04
C ILE A 972 14.91 37.21 -7.20
N GLU A 973 16.20 36.93 -7.13
CA GLU A 973 17.14 37.74 -6.34
C GLU A 973 17.70 38.87 -7.19
N ILE A 974 17.60 40.13 -6.70
CA ILE A 974 18.05 41.36 -7.40
C ILE A 974 19.06 42.09 -6.50
N LYS A 975 20.34 42.05 -6.90
CA LYS A 975 21.49 42.63 -6.18
C LYS A 975 22.02 43.87 -6.83
#